data_cfa573764f405c864216f1147f70d595
#
_entry.id   cfa573764f405c864216f1147f70d595
#
_cell.length_a   1.000
_cell.length_b   1.000
_cell.length_c   1.000
_cell.angle_alpha   90.00
_cell.angle_beta   90.00
_cell.angle_gamma   90.00
#
_symmetry.space_group_name_H-M   'P 1'
#
loop_
_entity.id
_entity.type
_entity.pdbx_description
1 polymer ?
#
loop_
_entity_poly.entity_id
_entity_poly.type
_entity_poly.pdbx_seq_one_letter_code
_entity_poly.pdbx_strand_id
1 'polypeptide(L)'
;MEFNKEKWKEKLEEKLLEKFSVSLKEASSFEVYRALGETVISFIARDWYETKEKYSKTKQAFYLSSEFLMGRALGNNLINLGIDKEVREFLEEIGIDYNQVEDEEEDPALGNGGLGRLAACFMDSLATLNLPGQGYSIRYRNGIFNQYLRDGYQVEKPETWLKYGDVWSIMRPEDEVIVNFGNGSVRALPYDMPIIGYGTKNVNTLRLWEAHSINDLDLGVFNQQDYLHATQDKTLAEDISRVLYPNDSTDEGKKLRLRQQYFFVSASLQDIIKNFKKVHGREFTKIPEFIAIQLNDTHPVIAIPELMRILVDIEGVLWEDAWEIVKKTFSYTNHTILAEALEKWWVGLYQEVVPRIFQITEGIHNQFKNELAQLYPNDQDKQNRMQIIQGNMIHMAWLAIYGSHKVNGVAELHTEILKERELRDWYELYPEKFLNKTNGITQRRWLLKSNPQLASYITELIGDAWIKDLSELKKLEQFLDDKNVLDRIWNIKIEKKKELVEYLRETQGIDINPNSIFDVQVKRLHEYKRQLLNIFQVYNLYQQLKQNPSMDFTPTTYIFGAKAAPGYKVAKGIIRLINDVAQIINGDNDVKDKLKVVFVENYRVTVAEKIFPAADISEQISTAGKEASGTGNMKFMLNGALTLGTLDGANVEIAKEAGEENEYIFGMRVEDIDALIKKGYDPRFPYNNVSGLKQVVDALIDGSLSDLGSGIYREIHSLLMERGDQYFVLEDFEDYRKTQRTINREYKDKYSWAKKMLKNIANAGKFSSDRTILEYANEIWNIKEAKI
;
A
#
# COMPACT_ATOMS: atom_id res chain seq x y z
N MET A 1 19.33 -9.24 -19.19
CA MET A 1 20.54 -8.55 -19.74
C MET A 1 21.71 -9.53 -19.71
N GLU A 2 22.62 -9.50 -20.67
CA GLU A 2 23.87 -10.28 -20.58
C GLU A 2 24.89 -9.51 -19.73
N PHE A 3 25.35 -10.14 -18.64
CA PHE A 3 26.33 -9.53 -17.75
C PHE A 3 27.75 -9.66 -18.34
N ASN A 4 28.43 -8.53 -18.51
CA ASN A 4 29.83 -8.48 -18.91
C ASN A 4 30.65 -7.83 -17.80
N LYS A 5 31.38 -8.64 -17.05
CA LYS A 5 32.12 -8.25 -15.84
C LYS A 5 33.09 -7.09 -16.09
N GLU A 6 33.86 -7.12 -17.18
CA GLU A 6 34.84 -6.07 -17.47
C GLU A 6 34.15 -4.72 -17.75
N LYS A 7 33.05 -4.73 -18.52
CA LYS A 7 32.29 -3.51 -18.79
C LYS A 7 31.62 -2.95 -17.54
N TRP A 8 31.16 -3.84 -16.66
CA TRP A 8 30.54 -3.41 -15.39
C TRP A 8 31.58 -2.79 -14.46
N LYS A 9 32.77 -3.39 -14.36
CA LYS A 9 33.89 -2.86 -13.59
C LYS A 9 34.32 -1.50 -14.10
N GLU A 10 34.60 -1.40 -15.40
CA GLU A 10 34.99 -0.15 -16.05
C GLU A 10 33.98 0.96 -15.80
N LYS A 11 32.70 0.66 -15.98
CA LYS A 11 31.63 1.64 -15.77
C LYS A 11 31.46 2.05 -14.30
N LEU A 12 31.56 1.12 -13.36
CA LEU A 12 31.55 1.40 -11.95
C LEU A 12 32.73 2.29 -11.52
N GLU A 13 33.94 1.98 -11.97
CA GLU A 13 35.13 2.78 -11.69
C GLU A 13 35.02 4.20 -12.33
N GLU A 14 34.51 4.30 -13.56
CA GLU A 14 34.21 5.58 -14.21
C GLU A 14 33.26 6.42 -13.35
N LYS A 15 32.14 5.82 -12.86
CA LYS A 15 31.17 6.54 -12.02
C LYS A 15 31.72 6.97 -10.66
N LEU A 16 32.58 6.16 -10.05
CA LEU A 16 33.26 6.53 -8.79
C LEU A 16 34.20 7.72 -9.00
N LEU A 17 34.98 7.70 -10.07
CA LEU A 17 35.89 8.80 -10.41
C LEU A 17 35.15 10.09 -10.77
N GLU A 18 34.11 10.00 -11.62
CA GLU A 18 33.32 11.16 -12.07
C GLU A 18 32.59 11.87 -10.89
N LYS A 19 32.04 11.10 -9.96
CA LYS A 19 31.17 11.64 -8.90
C LYS A 19 31.87 11.96 -7.59
N PHE A 20 32.85 11.14 -7.23
CA PHE A 20 33.46 11.18 -5.90
C PHE A 20 34.96 11.37 -5.93
N SER A 21 35.59 11.26 -7.12
CA SER A 21 37.06 11.33 -7.28
C SER A 21 37.81 10.31 -6.42
N VAL A 22 37.23 9.12 -6.26
CA VAL A 22 37.79 7.99 -5.50
C VAL A 22 37.97 6.77 -6.40
N SER A 23 38.95 5.93 -6.06
CA SER A 23 39.10 4.62 -6.68
C SER A 23 38.20 3.59 -6.04
N LEU A 24 37.95 2.47 -6.73
CA LEU A 24 37.12 1.37 -6.22
C LEU A 24 37.61 0.80 -4.87
N LYS A 25 38.93 0.86 -4.62
CA LYS A 25 39.53 0.39 -3.37
C LYS A 25 39.34 1.32 -2.18
N GLU A 26 39.11 2.59 -2.46
CA GLU A 26 38.94 3.64 -1.44
C GLU A 26 37.48 3.98 -1.18
N ALA A 27 36.60 3.55 -2.09
CA ALA A 27 35.19 3.89 -2.03
C ALA A 27 34.49 3.29 -0.80
N SER A 28 33.69 4.09 -0.13
CA SER A 28 32.75 3.64 0.92
C SER A 28 31.56 2.88 0.31
N SER A 29 30.84 2.12 1.14
CA SER A 29 29.62 1.42 0.72
C SER A 29 28.60 2.36 0.10
N PHE A 30 28.45 3.58 0.65
CA PHE A 30 27.58 4.63 0.11
C PHE A 30 27.99 5.07 -1.30
N GLU A 31 29.27 5.33 -1.53
CA GLU A 31 29.78 5.74 -2.85
C GLU A 31 29.62 4.60 -3.88
N VAL A 32 29.88 3.36 -3.46
CA VAL A 32 29.65 2.17 -4.30
C VAL A 32 28.17 2.02 -4.64
N TYR A 33 27.25 2.16 -3.67
CA TYR A 33 25.80 2.12 -3.91
C TYR A 33 25.39 3.13 -4.99
N ARG A 34 25.83 4.38 -4.83
CA ARG A 34 25.47 5.43 -5.79
C ARG A 34 26.05 5.19 -7.18
N ALA A 35 27.32 4.82 -7.26
CA ALA A 35 27.97 4.52 -8.53
C ALA A 35 27.35 3.28 -9.20
N LEU A 36 26.97 2.25 -8.42
CA LEU A 36 26.32 1.05 -8.94
C LEU A 36 24.92 1.36 -9.49
N GLY A 37 24.13 2.18 -8.79
CA GLY A 37 22.81 2.63 -9.26
C GLY A 37 22.93 3.41 -10.58
N GLU A 38 23.86 4.35 -10.69
CA GLU A 38 24.12 5.08 -11.94
C GLU A 38 24.64 4.17 -13.07
N THR A 39 25.40 3.14 -12.72
CA THR A 39 25.85 2.12 -13.67
C THR A 39 24.65 1.36 -14.26
N VAL A 40 23.70 0.94 -13.40
CA VAL A 40 22.42 0.33 -13.85
C VAL A 40 21.69 1.27 -14.79
N ILE A 41 21.49 2.55 -14.40
CA ILE A 41 20.83 3.56 -15.24
C ILE A 41 21.52 3.69 -16.60
N SER A 42 22.85 3.70 -16.63
CA SER A 42 23.61 3.81 -17.88
C SER A 42 23.34 2.64 -18.82
N PHE A 43 23.23 1.42 -18.30
CA PHE A 43 22.97 0.22 -19.11
C PHE A 43 21.53 0.12 -19.63
N ILE A 44 20.56 0.63 -18.91
CA ILE A 44 19.13 0.59 -19.32
C ILE A 44 18.71 1.83 -20.12
N ALA A 45 19.53 2.86 -20.20
CA ALA A 45 19.17 4.17 -20.78
C ALA A 45 18.63 4.06 -22.20
N ARG A 46 19.22 3.21 -23.03
CA ARG A 46 18.78 2.97 -24.41
C ARG A 46 17.43 2.24 -24.45
N ASP A 47 17.29 1.18 -23.69
CA ASP A 47 16.04 0.40 -23.61
C ASP A 47 14.90 1.27 -23.09
N TRP A 48 15.17 2.14 -22.12
CA TRP A 48 14.20 3.11 -21.59
C TRP A 48 13.76 4.13 -22.65
N TYR A 49 14.71 4.66 -23.43
CA TYR A 49 14.39 5.56 -24.54
C TYR A 49 13.55 4.87 -25.61
N GLU A 50 13.97 3.68 -26.06
CA GLU A 50 13.25 2.89 -27.07
C GLU A 50 11.84 2.50 -26.61
N THR A 51 11.66 2.19 -25.32
CA THR A 51 10.35 1.93 -24.71
C THR A 51 9.45 3.15 -24.82
N LYS A 52 9.92 4.35 -24.43
CA LYS A 52 9.16 5.59 -24.55
C LYS A 52 8.74 5.88 -25.99
N GLU A 53 9.66 5.74 -26.93
CA GLU A 53 9.38 5.91 -28.37
C GLU A 53 8.34 4.92 -28.90
N LYS A 54 8.43 3.67 -28.48
CA LYS A 54 7.44 2.64 -28.84
C LYS A 54 6.05 2.97 -28.29
N TYR A 55 5.99 3.32 -26.99
CA TYR A 55 4.73 3.58 -26.30
C TYR A 55 4.04 4.84 -26.81
N SER A 56 4.76 5.87 -27.24
CA SER A 56 4.17 7.10 -27.78
C SER A 56 3.25 6.86 -29.00
N LYS A 57 3.41 5.73 -29.68
CA LYS A 57 2.66 5.34 -30.89
C LYS A 57 1.55 4.32 -30.63
N THR A 58 1.36 3.94 -29.36
CA THR A 58 0.37 2.92 -28.95
C THR A 58 -0.59 3.51 -27.92
N LYS A 59 -1.71 2.82 -27.68
CA LYS A 59 -2.57 3.18 -26.55
C LYS A 59 -1.84 2.91 -25.24
N GLN A 60 -1.85 3.88 -24.33
CA GLN A 60 -1.18 3.80 -23.03
C GLN A 60 -2.18 3.90 -21.88
N ALA A 61 -1.88 3.21 -20.78
CA ALA A 61 -2.54 3.38 -19.50
C ALA A 61 -1.72 4.32 -18.59
N PHE A 62 -2.38 5.33 -18.03
CA PHE A 62 -1.81 6.26 -17.07
C PHE A 62 -2.42 6.02 -15.70
N TYR A 63 -1.60 5.57 -14.75
CA TYR A 63 -2.03 5.21 -13.40
C TYR A 63 -1.77 6.36 -12.43
N LEU A 64 -2.83 7.06 -12.04
CA LEU A 64 -2.77 8.20 -11.13
C LEU A 64 -3.01 7.73 -9.69
N SER A 65 -2.02 7.87 -8.84
CA SER A 65 -2.09 7.49 -7.44
C SER A 65 -1.42 8.54 -6.55
N SER A 66 -2.00 8.82 -5.39
CA SER A 66 -1.36 9.71 -4.41
C SER A 66 -0.13 9.09 -3.76
N GLU A 67 0.07 7.79 -3.89
CA GLU A 67 1.20 7.07 -3.31
C GLU A 67 1.68 5.91 -4.18
N PHE A 68 3.00 5.69 -4.16
CA PHE A 68 3.68 4.52 -4.72
C PHE A 68 4.72 4.03 -3.72
N LEU A 69 4.41 2.97 -2.98
CA LEU A 69 5.30 2.40 -1.97
C LEU A 69 6.32 1.46 -2.63
N MET A 70 7.36 2.04 -3.23
CA MET A 70 8.31 1.32 -4.09
C MET A 70 9.24 0.38 -3.32
N GLY A 71 9.72 0.77 -2.14
CA GLY A 71 10.82 0.10 -1.45
C GLY A 71 12.15 0.30 -2.17
N ARG A 72 13.22 -0.30 -1.66
CA ARG A 72 14.56 -0.25 -2.28
C ARG A 72 14.52 -0.78 -3.71
N ALA A 73 15.21 -0.08 -4.62
CA ALA A 73 15.20 -0.39 -6.03
C ALA A 73 16.40 -1.25 -6.48
N LEU A 74 17.58 -1.12 -5.85
CA LEU A 74 18.81 -1.76 -6.33
C LEU A 74 18.63 -3.27 -6.53
N GLY A 75 18.33 -4.02 -5.49
CA GLY A 75 18.20 -5.47 -5.58
C GLY A 75 17.05 -5.90 -6.50
N ASN A 76 15.93 -5.17 -6.48
CA ASN A 76 14.79 -5.45 -7.36
C ASN A 76 15.16 -5.23 -8.85
N ASN A 77 15.91 -4.19 -9.15
CA ASN A 77 16.35 -3.88 -10.51
C ASN A 77 17.34 -4.92 -11.02
N LEU A 78 18.30 -5.36 -10.20
CA LEU A 78 19.28 -6.40 -10.58
C LEU A 78 18.56 -7.75 -10.84
N ILE A 79 17.59 -8.11 -10.03
CA ILE A 79 16.75 -9.31 -10.23
C ILE A 79 15.96 -9.20 -11.54
N ASN A 80 15.32 -8.08 -11.81
CA ASN A 80 14.53 -7.89 -13.02
C ASN A 80 15.39 -7.88 -14.29
N LEU A 81 16.64 -7.42 -14.20
CA LEU A 81 17.63 -7.52 -15.27
C LEU A 81 18.23 -8.93 -15.43
N GLY A 82 18.02 -9.82 -14.45
CA GLY A 82 18.56 -11.18 -14.44
C GLY A 82 20.07 -11.24 -14.24
N ILE A 83 20.62 -10.34 -13.41
CA ILE A 83 22.08 -10.21 -13.15
C ILE A 83 22.41 -10.07 -11.64
N ASP A 84 21.47 -10.31 -10.77
CA ASP A 84 21.66 -10.14 -9.31
C ASP A 84 22.81 -11.01 -8.79
N LYS A 85 22.85 -12.28 -9.21
CA LYS A 85 23.88 -13.22 -8.81
C LYS A 85 25.28 -12.78 -9.28
N GLU A 86 25.39 -12.42 -10.55
CA GLU A 86 26.65 -12.03 -11.17
C GLU A 86 27.21 -10.73 -10.55
N VAL A 87 26.35 -9.79 -10.22
CA VAL A 87 26.77 -8.53 -9.56
C VAL A 87 27.23 -8.80 -8.13
N ARG A 88 26.56 -9.67 -7.38
CA ARG A 88 26.97 -10.08 -6.01
C ARG A 88 28.35 -10.77 -6.05
N GLU A 89 28.52 -11.76 -6.92
CA GLU A 89 29.80 -12.48 -7.10
C GLU A 89 30.92 -11.52 -7.53
N PHE A 90 30.63 -10.58 -8.42
CA PHE A 90 31.60 -9.57 -8.85
C PHE A 90 32.04 -8.65 -7.70
N LEU A 91 31.11 -8.15 -6.88
CA LEU A 91 31.45 -7.28 -5.74
C LEU A 91 32.23 -8.06 -4.67
N GLU A 92 31.85 -9.30 -4.37
CA GLU A 92 32.57 -10.16 -3.42
C GLU A 92 34.00 -10.42 -3.86
N GLU A 93 34.26 -10.70 -5.16
CA GLU A 93 35.59 -10.91 -5.70
C GLU A 93 36.54 -9.69 -5.54
N ILE A 94 35.98 -8.49 -5.54
CA ILE A 94 36.74 -7.25 -5.31
C ILE A 94 36.75 -6.80 -3.84
N GLY A 95 36.18 -7.63 -2.93
CA GLY A 95 36.20 -7.44 -1.47
C GLY A 95 35.13 -6.47 -0.95
N ILE A 96 34.04 -6.27 -1.70
CA ILE A 96 32.92 -5.42 -1.32
C ILE A 96 31.72 -6.28 -0.92
N ASP A 97 31.19 -6.09 0.28
CA ASP A 97 29.97 -6.75 0.73
C ASP A 97 28.73 -6.09 0.11
N TYR A 98 28.06 -6.83 -0.77
CA TYR A 98 26.82 -6.35 -1.42
C TYR A 98 25.73 -5.95 -0.42
N ASN A 99 25.60 -6.66 0.69
CA ASN A 99 24.53 -6.36 1.67
C ASN A 99 24.76 -4.99 2.31
N GLN A 100 26.03 -4.65 2.63
CA GLN A 100 26.38 -3.32 3.12
C GLN A 100 26.09 -2.24 2.07
N VAL A 101 26.32 -2.53 0.79
CA VAL A 101 26.00 -1.60 -0.31
C VAL A 101 24.48 -1.42 -0.46
N GLU A 102 23.70 -2.50 -0.43
CA GLU A 102 22.23 -2.44 -0.52
C GLU A 102 21.61 -1.72 0.70
N ASP A 103 22.22 -1.83 1.88
CA ASP A 103 21.74 -1.19 3.11
C ASP A 103 21.94 0.34 3.13
N GLU A 104 22.76 0.89 2.25
CA GLU A 104 22.90 2.34 2.05
C GLU A 104 21.68 2.94 1.31
N GLU A 105 20.86 2.13 0.66
CA GLU A 105 19.63 2.58 0.02
C GLU A 105 18.50 2.75 1.04
N GLU A 106 18.02 3.98 1.19
CA GLU A 106 16.82 4.25 1.99
C GLU A 106 15.54 3.85 1.22
N ASP A 107 14.52 3.39 1.95
CA ASP A 107 13.19 3.19 1.36
C ASP A 107 12.61 4.54 0.95
N PRO A 108 12.24 4.77 -0.34
CA PRO A 108 11.54 5.98 -0.72
C PRO A 108 10.21 6.13 0.03
N ALA A 109 10.05 7.23 0.76
CA ALA A 109 8.88 7.47 1.60
C ALA A 109 7.64 7.96 0.79
N LEU A 110 7.40 7.36 -0.37
CA LEU A 110 6.39 7.75 -1.35
C LEU A 110 5.05 7.05 -1.16
N GLY A 111 4.88 6.27 -0.09
CA GLY A 111 3.66 5.53 0.21
C GLY A 111 3.57 5.14 1.68
N ASN A 112 2.36 4.77 2.10
CA ASN A 112 2.08 4.43 3.50
C ASN A 112 1.71 2.95 3.69
N GLY A 113 0.89 2.39 2.80
CA GLY A 113 0.32 1.06 3.04
C GLY A 113 -0.07 0.30 1.78
N GLY A 114 -1.17 -0.46 1.90
CA GLY A 114 -1.63 -1.38 0.85
C GLY A 114 -1.89 -0.73 -0.50
N LEU A 115 -2.51 0.46 -0.51
CA LEU A 115 -2.82 1.19 -1.74
C LEU A 115 -1.54 1.57 -2.50
N GLY A 116 -0.54 2.14 -1.82
CA GLY A 116 0.73 2.53 -2.43
C GLY A 116 1.57 1.32 -2.86
N ARG A 117 1.56 0.23 -2.08
CA ARG A 117 2.28 -0.98 -2.47
C ARG A 117 1.63 -1.69 -3.65
N LEU A 118 0.29 -1.68 -3.73
CA LEU A 118 -0.43 -2.19 -4.90
C LEU A 118 -0.02 -1.43 -6.17
N ALA A 119 -0.02 -0.11 -6.12
CA ALA A 119 0.42 0.74 -7.24
C ALA A 119 1.86 0.38 -7.69
N ALA A 120 2.78 0.16 -6.74
CA ALA A 120 4.15 -0.27 -7.03
C ALA A 120 4.21 -1.66 -7.68
N CYS A 121 3.41 -2.63 -7.20
CA CYS A 121 3.30 -3.96 -7.82
C CYS A 121 2.74 -3.88 -9.24
N PHE A 122 1.77 -3.01 -9.47
CA PHE A 122 1.20 -2.81 -10.81
C PHE A 122 2.21 -2.24 -11.80
N MET A 123 3.07 -1.31 -11.36
CA MET A 123 4.15 -0.80 -12.22
C MET A 123 5.13 -1.90 -12.62
N ASP A 124 5.55 -2.75 -11.68
CA ASP A 124 6.40 -3.92 -11.96
C ASP A 124 5.75 -4.88 -12.98
N SER A 125 4.46 -5.18 -12.79
CA SER A 125 3.70 -6.05 -13.70
C SER A 125 3.52 -5.44 -15.08
N LEU A 126 3.21 -4.14 -15.18
CA LEU A 126 3.10 -3.45 -16.48
C LEU A 126 4.40 -3.56 -17.29
N ALA A 127 5.54 -3.29 -16.64
CA ALA A 127 6.85 -3.38 -17.30
C ALA A 127 7.19 -4.83 -17.70
N THR A 128 6.96 -5.79 -16.79
CA THR A 128 7.26 -7.22 -17.04
C THR A 128 6.43 -7.81 -18.17
N LEU A 129 5.17 -7.39 -18.28
CA LEU A 129 4.23 -7.85 -19.31
C LEU A 129 4.32 -7.03 -20.62
N ASN A 130 5.30 -6.15 -20.75
CA ASN A 130 5.49 -5.26 -21.90
C ASN A 130 4.26 -4.40 -22.23
N LEU A 131 3.49 -4.04 -21.22
CA LEU A 131 2.28 -3.24 -21.38
C LEU A 131 2.60 -1.75 -21.28
N PRO A 132 2.13 -0.93 -22.23
CA PRO A 132 2.31 0.52 -22.22
C PRO A 132 1.61 1.15 -21.03
N GLY A 133 2.37 1.45 -19.99
CA GLY A 133 1.85 2.05 -18.77
C GLY A 133 2.83 3.01 -18.14
N GLN A 134 2.31 4.12 -17.60
CA GLN A 134 3.06 5.12 -16.85
C GLN A 134 2.35 5.47 -15.56
N GLY A 135 3.11 5.57 -14.45
CA GLY A 135 2.61 6.04 -13.16
C GLY A 135 2.83 7.53 -12.97
N TYR A 136 1.92 8.20 -12.25
CA TYR A 136 2.04 9.58 -11.83
C TYR A 136 1.72 9.76 -10.36
N SER A 137 2.56 10.52 -9.65
CA SER A 137 2.36 10.89 -8.24
C SER A 137 3.16 12.13 -7.88
N ILE A 138 3.21 12.43 -6.57
CA ILE A 138 4.04 13.47 -5.98
C ILE A 138 5.39 12.89 -5.54
N ARG A 139 6.47 13.63 -5.78
CA ARG A 139 7.78 13.37 -5.20
C ARG A 139 7.85 13.96 -3.80
N TYR A 140 7.31 13.22 -2.82
CA TYR A 140 7.30 13.70 -1.43
C TYR A 140 8.71 13.78 -0.87
N ARG A 141 9.09 14.97 -0.39
CA ARG A 141 10.42 15.21 0.17
C ARG A 141 10.67 14.45 1.48
N ASN A 142 9.68 14.46 2.37
CA ASN A 142 9.72 13.76 3.64
C ASN A 142 8.73 12.57 3.69
N GLY A 143 7.77 12.51 2.76
CA GLY A 143 6.83 11.40 2.59
C GLY A 143 6.10 11.01 3.87
N ILE A 144 6.04 9.69 4.11
CA ILE A 144 5.53 9.15 5.37
C ILE A 144 6.62 9.21 6.45
N PHE A 145 6.24 9.52 7.69
CA PHE A 145 7.16 9.68 8.80
C PHE A 145 7.90 8.40 9.19
N ASN A 146 9.08 8.56 9.79
CA ASN A 146 9.76 7.53 10.56
C ASN A 146 9.11 7.41 11.94
N GLN A 147 8.81 6.17 12.34
CA GLN A 147 8.22 5.87 13.64
C GLN A 147 9.28 5.45 14.64
N TYR A 148 9.23 6.07 15.81
CA TYR A 148 9.99 5.68 17.00
C TYR A 148 9.03 5.44 18.16
N LEU A 149 9.46 4.65 19.13
CA LEU A 149 8.74 4.48 20.38
C LEU A 149 9.42 5.28 21.50
N ARG A 150 8.62 6.04 22.25
CA ARG A 150 9.03 6.66 23.52
C ARG A 150 8.00 6.31 24.58
N ASP A 151 8.45 5.64 25.63
CA ASP A 151 7.56 5.16 26.68
C ASP A 151 6.38 4.34 26.14
N GLY A 152 6.63 3.55 25.07
CA GLY A 152 5.64 2.75 24.38
C GLY A 152 4.67 3.51 23.46
N TYR A 153 4.74 4.83 23.38
CA TYR A 153 3.97 5.65 22.46
C TYR A 153 4.70 5.86 21.14
N GLN A 154 3.94 5.93 20.04
CA GLN A 154 4.45 6.34 18.75
C GLN A 154 4.90 7.81 18.78
N VAL A 155 6.12 8.04 18.30
CA VAL A 155 6.67 9.37 18.01
C VAL A 155 7.03 9.42 16.54
N GLU A 156 6.55 10.46 15.84
CA GLU A 156 6.83 10.68 14.43
C GLU A 156 8.05 11.58 14.25
N LYS A 157 8.96 11.20 13.38
CA LYS A 157 10.06 12.04 12.91
C LYS A 157 10.04 12.14 11.38
N PRO A 158 10.55 13.23 10.81
CA PRO A 158 10.63 13.36 9.36
C PRO A 158 11.45 12.22 8.74
N GLU A 159 10.99 11.67 7.64
CA GLU A 159 11.81 10.82 6.77
C GLU A 159 12.75 11.68 5.94
N THR A 160 13.94 11.19 5.67
CA THR A 160 15.00 11.95 4.98
C THR A 160 15.63 11.19 3.81
N TRP A 161 14.85 10.37 3.11
CA TRP A 161 15.33 9.55 1.99
C TRP A 161 16.01 10.34 0.86
N LEU A 162 15.69 11.63 0.72
CA LEU A 162 16.30 12.55 -0.25
C LEU A 162 17.48 13.36 0.32
N LYS A 163 17.93 13.09 1.53
CA LYS A 163 19.00 13.88 2.18
C LYS A 163 20.27 13.98 1.33
N TYR A 164 20.63 12.89 0.68
CA TYR A 164 21.82 12.82 -0.19
C TYR A 164 21.44 12.67 -1.68
N GLY A 165 20.22 13.03 -2.04
CA GLY A 165 19.68 12.88 -3.38
C GLY A 165 19.20 11.45 -3.66
N ASP A 166 18.67 11.27 -4.86
CA ASP A 166 18.11 10.03 -5.35
C ASP A 166 18.89 9.62 -6.62
N VAL A 167 19.38 8.38 -6.66
CA VAL A 167 20.17 7.87 -7.79
C VAL A 167 19.29 7.38 -8.95
N TRP A 168 18.02 7.08 -8.65
CA TRP A 168 17.13 6.43 -9.63
C TRP A 168 16.31 7.40 -10.47
N SER A 169 16.05 8.62 -9.98
CA SER A 169 15.22 9.59 -10.69
C SER A 169 16.02 10.57 -11.52
N ILE A 170 15.53 10.85 -12.73
CA ILE A 170 16.08 11.86 -13.64
C ILE A 170 15.15 13.07 -13.67
N MET A 171 15.65 14.23 -13.28
CA MET A 171 14.93 15.51 -13.37
C MET A 171 14.71 15.90 -14.84
N ARG A 172 13.50 16.38 -15.16
CA ARG A 172 13.10 16.78 -16.52
C ARG A 172 12.61 18.24 -16.56
N PRO A 173 13.51 19.22 -16.51
CA PRO A 173 13.12 20.64 -16.51
C PRO A 173 12.33 21.06 -17.76
N GLU A 174 12.57 20.41 -18.89
CA GLU A 174 11.88 20.64 -20.16
C GLU A 174 10.39 20.27 -20.16
N ASP A 175 9.99 19.50 -19.18
CA ASP A 175 8.60 19.05 -18.97
C ASP A 175 7.93 19.75 -17.79
N GLU A 176 8.59 20.77 -17.18
CA GLU A 176 8.00 21.59 -16.13
C GLU A 176 6.69 22.24 -16.59
N VAL A 177 5.69 22.27 -15.72
CA VAL A 177 4.39 22.91 -15.97
C VAL A 177 3.98 23.80 -14.80
N ILE A 178 3.05 24.73 -15.06
CA ILE A 178 2.46 25.60 -14.04
C ILE A 178 1.11 25.06 -13.61
N VAL A 179 0.91 24.99 -12.30
CA VAL A 179 -0.37 24.66 -11.68
C VAL A 179 -0.92 25.87 -10.96
N ASN A 180 -2.17 26.25 -11.31
CA ASN A 180 -2.82 27.45 -10.80
C ASN A 180 -3.86 27.10 -9.73
N PHE A 181 -3.79 27.80 -8.59
CA PHE A 181 -4.75 27.74 -7.50
C PHE A 181 -5.48 29.08 -7.35
N GLY A 182 -6.50 29.13 -6.51
CA GLY A 182 -7.23 30.37 -6.24
C GLY A 182 -6.37 31.51 -5.67
N ASN A 183 -5.31 31.18 -4.96
CA ASN A 183 -4.42 32.12 -4.29
C ASN A 183 -2.99 32.18 -4.86
N GLY A 184 -2.78 31.73 -6.09
CA GLY A 184 -1.46 31.79 -6.72
C GLY A 184 -1.14 30.57 -7.57
N SER A 185 0.10 30.49 -8.02
CA SER A 185 0.57 29.44 -8.93
C SER A 185 1.87 28.83 -8.41
N VAL A 186 2.10 27.56 -8.75
CA VAL A 186 3.35 26.87 -8.47
C VAL A 186 3.89 26.21 -9.73
N ARG A 187 5.20 25.99 -9.77
CA ARG A 187 5.84 25.18 -10.80
C ARG A 187 5.81 23.72 -10.35
N ALA A 188 5.46 22.84 -11.26
CA ALA A 188 5.55 21.39 -11.07
C ALA A 188 6.72 20.87 -11.89
N LEU A 189 7.78 20.43 -11.21
CA LEU A 189 8.99 19.91 -11.81
C LEU A 189 8.97 18.37 -11.76
N PRO A 190 9.01 17.67 -12.91
CA PRO A 190 8.92 16.20 -12.91
C PRO A 190 10.30 15.54 -12.78
N TYR A 191 10.25 14.39 -12.09
CA TYR A 191 11.36 13.43 -11.98
C TYR A 191 10.88 12.07 -12.47
N ASP A 192 11.60 11.49 -13.45
CA ASP A 192 11.30 10.18 -14.03
C ASP A 192 12.11 9.10 -13.35
N MET A 193 11.44 8.11 -12.76
CA MET A 193 12.03 6.90 -12.20
C MET A 193 11.79 5.72 -13.14
N PRO A 194 12.82 4.95 -13.54
CA PRO A 194 12.66 3.78 -14.41
C PRO A 194 12.06 2.61 -13.63
N ILE A 195 11.13 1.90 -14.27
CA ILE A 195 10.55 0.66 -13.79
C ILE A 195 10.95 -0.45 -14.74
N ILE A 196 11.91 -1.26 -14.33
CA ILE A 196 12.53 -2.31 -15.13
C ILE A 196 11.65 -3.56 -15.09
N GLY A 197 11.27 -4.08 -16.25
CA GLY A 197 10.52 -5.33 -16.36
C GLY A 197 11.42 -6.57 -16.19
N TYR A 198 10.88 -7.64 -15.59
CA TYR A 198 11.61 -8.89 -15.39
C TYR A 198 11.80 -9.65 -16.72
N GLY A 199 13.06 -9.91 -17.07
CA GLY A 199 13.44 -10.70 -18.25
C GLY A 199 12.87 -10.13 -19.55
N THR A 200 12.79 -8.81 -19.66
CA THR A 200 12.44 -8.03 -20.86
C THR A 200 13.33 -6.80 -20.97
N LYS A 201 13.33 -6.17 -22.12
CA LYS A 201 14.00 -4.88 -22.32
C LYS A 201 13.13 -3.68 -21.99
N ASN A 202 11.82 -3.88 -21.84
CA ASN A 202 10.91 -2.78 -21.56
C ASN A 202 11.21 -2.14 -20.20
N VAL A 203 11.28 -0.81 -20.20
CA VAL A 203 11.48 0.02 -19.01
C VAL A 203 10.37 1.07 -18.98
N ASN A 204 9.40 0.89 -18.09
CA ASN A 204 8.32 1.83 -17.91
C ASN A 204 8.77 3.04 -17.05
N THR A 205 7.94 4.06 -16.95
CA THR A 205 8.26 5.29 -16.21
C THR A 205 7.26 5.51 -15.07
N LEU A 206 7.80 5.84 -13.89
CA LEU A 206 7.05 6.49 -12.82
C LEU A 206 7.47 7.96 -12.78
N ARG A 207 6.55 8.89 -13.11
CA ARG A 207 6.79 10.34 -13.08
C ARG A 207 6.29 10.93 -11.78
N LEU A 208 7.19 11.57 -11.06
CA LEU A 208 6.95 12.16 -9.74
C LEU A 208 7.10 13.68 -9.82
N TRP A 209 6.10 14.42 -9.35
CA TRP A 209 6.06 15.87 -9.38
C TRP A 209 6.55 16.50 -8.07
N GLU A 210 7.47 17.44 -8.16
CA GLU A 210 7.94 18.26 -7.04
C GLU A 210 7.46 19.70 -7.21
N ALA A 211 6.91 20.29 -6.15
CA ALA A 211 6.36 21.63 -6.20
C ALA A 211 7.42 22.68 -5.87
N HIS A 212 7.50 23.70 -6.70
CA HIS A 212 8.39 24.85 -6.54
C HIS A 212 7.61 26.16 -6.66
N SER A 213 8.06 27.20 -5.94
CA SER A 213 7.50 28.55 -6.07
C SER A 213 7.83 29.16 -7.44
N ILE A 214 7.04 30.13 -7.86
CA ILE A 214 7.37 30.96 -9.03
C ILE A 214 8.59 31.82 -8.71
N ASN A 215 8.65 32.38 -7.51
CA ASN A 215 9.77 33.19 -7.00
C ASN A 215 10.31 32.55 -5.71
N ASP A 216 11.56 32.14 -5.70
CA ASP A 216 12.16 31.47 -4.55
C ASP A 216 12.56 32.43 -3.42
N LEU A 217 12.78 33.72 -3.73
CA LEU A 217 13.22 34.72 -2.78
C LEU A 217 12.69 36.12 -3.17
N ASP A 218 12.00 36.77 -2.25
CA ASP A 218 11.75 38.19 -2.33
C ASP A 218 12.99 38.98 -1.83
N LEU A 219 13.83 39.42 -2.78
CA LEU A 219 15.07 40.11 -2.43
C LEU A 219 14.80 41.47 -1.75
N GLY A 220 13.67 42.11 -2.04
CA GLY A 220 13.27 43.36 -1.40
C GLY A 220 13.01 43.19 0.09
N VAL A 221 12.22 42.15 0.45
CA VAL A 221 11.91 41.79 1.83
C VAL A 221 13.17 41.26 2.53
N PHE A 222 13.99 40.47 1.84
CA PHE A 222 15.27 39.96 2.37
C PHE A 222 16.20 41.11 2.79
N ASN A 223 16.32 42.14 1.95
CA ASN A 223 17.18 43.30 2.24
C ASN A 223 16.63 44.19 3.39
N GLN A 224 15.36 44.03 3.77
CA GLN A 224 14.76 44.62 4.97
C GLN A 224 15.04 43.80 6.22
N GLN A 225 15.81 42.72 6.12
CA GLN A 225 16.16 41.78 7.19
C GLN A 225 14.97 40.94 7.70
N ASP A 226 13.88 40.84 6.93
CA ASP A 226 12.76 39.95 7.21
C ASP A 226 12.96 38.64 6.42
N TYR A 227 13.86 37.80 6.90
CA TYR A 227 14.29 36.59 6.22
C TYR A 227 13.20 35.52 6.14
N LEU A 228 12.26 35.53 7.08
CA LEU A 228 11.15 34.55 7.10
C LEU A 228 10.13 34.86 5.99
N HIS A 229 9.68 36.08 5.90
CA HIS A 229 8.71 36.44 4.85
C HIS A 229 9.36 36.50 3.46
N ALA A 230 10.66 36.76 3.37
CA ALA A 230 11.40 36.71 2.10
C ALA A 230 11.37 35.34 1.40
N THR A 231 11.14 34.23 2.14
CA THR A 231 11.07 32.89 1.60
C THR A 231 9.70 32.23 1.81
N GLN A 232 8.69 32.99 2.17
CA GLN A 232 7.35 32.47 2.49
C GLN A 232 6.71 31.75 1.31
N ASP A 233 6.74 32.35 0.12
CA ASP A 233 6.16 31.76 -1.10
C ASP A 233 6.83 30.43 -1.45
N LYS A 234 8.15 30.34 -1.28
CA LYS A 234 8.92 29.12 -1.44
C LYS A 234 8.43 28.05 -0.47
N THR A 235 8.29 28.39 0.81
CA THR A 235 7.84 27.44 1.83
C THR A 235 6.44 26.92 1.54
N LEU A 236 5.50 27.80 1.21
CA LEU A 236 4.11 27.42 0.88
C LEU A 236 4.01 26.52 -0.36
N ALA A 237 4.82 26.77 -1.38
CA ALA A 237 4.88 25.94 -2.57
C ALA A 237 5.47 24.55 -2.27
N GLU A 238 6.63 24.51 -1.59
CA GLU A 238 7.30 23.25 -1.22
C GLU A 238 6.45 22.37 -0.30
N ASP A 239 5.60 22.94 0.57
CA ASP A 239 4.72 22.20 1.46
C ASP A 239 3.75 21.27 0.70
N ILE A 240 3.40 21.59 -0.52
CA ILE A 240 2.53 20.75 -1.38
C ILE A 240 3.16 19.37 -1.62
N SER A 241 4.49 19.32 -1.81
CA SER A 241 5.21 18.05 -2.03
C SER A 241 6.09 17.62 -0.85
N ARG A 242 5.81 18.09 0.38
CA ARG A 242 6.65 17.79 1.54
C ARG A 242 6.28 16.50 2.25
N VAL A 243 5.04 16.35 2.66
CA VAL A 243 4.58 15.24 3.52
C VAL A 243 3.41 14.51 2.88
N LEU A 244 3.47 13.18 2.88
CA LEU A 244 2.35 12.32 2.50
C LEU A 244 1.34 12.26 3.66
N TYR A 245 0.07 12.50 3.37
CA TYR A 245 -1.03 12.53 4.34
C TYR A 245 -0.78 13.48 5.53
N PRO A 246 -0.66 14.79 5.27
CA PRO A 246 -0.57 15.77 6.33
C PRO A 246 -1.81 15.69 7.24
N ASN A 247 -1.65 16.11 8.50
CA ASN A 247 -2.77 16.16 9.43
C ASN A 247 -3.86 17.10 8.90
N ASP A 248 -5.07 16.58 8.70
CA ASP A 248 -6.22 17.27 8.13
C ASP A 248 -7.35 17.50 9.15
N SER A 249 -7.01 17.54 10.42
CA SER A 249 -7.96 17.83 11.50
C SER A 249 -8.48 19.28 11.49
N THR A 250 -7.79 20.18 10.77
CA THR A 250 -8.14 21.58 10.58
C THR A 250 -8.38 21.92 9.11
N ASP A 251 -9.01 23.04 8.84
CA ASP A 251 -9.25 23.49 7.45
C ASP A 251 -7.96 23.74 6.67
N GLU A 252 -6.89 24.24 7.32
CA GLU A 252 -5.59 24.43 6.68
C GLU A 252 -4.98 23.09 6.24
N GLY A 253 -5.07 22.04 7.08
CA GLY A 253 -4.63 20.71 6.71
C GLY A 253 -5.45 20.12 5.56
N LYS A 254 -6.76 20.34 5.55
CA LYS A 254 -7.65 19.92 4.46
C LYS A 254 -7.32 20.68 3.15
N LYS A 255 -7.07 21.98 3.22
CA LYS A 255 -6.64 22.79 2.06
C LYS A 255 -5.32 22.25 1.49
N LEU A 256 -4.36 21.92 2.34
CA LEU A 256 -3.10 21.33 1.89
C LEU A 256 -3.31 19.99 1.18
N ARG A 257 -4.15 19.10 1.71
CA ARG A 257 -4.49 17.83 1.04
C ARG A 257 -5.15 18.07 -0.32
N LEU A 258 -6.09 19.00 -0.42
CA LEU A 258 -6.73 19.31 -1.70
C LEU A 258 -5.72 19.91 -2.70
N ARG A 259 -4.81 20.77 -2.24
CA ARG A 259 -3.71 21.30 -3.07
C ARG A 259 -2.82 20.18 -3.59
N GLN A 260 -2.47 19.20 -2.76
CA GLN A 260 -1.67 18.05 -3.18
C GLN A 260 -2.37 17.24 -4.29
N GLN A 261 -3.66 16.94 -4.11
CA GLN A 261 -4.44 16.19 -5.09
C GLN A 261 -4.52 16.94 -6.43
N TYR A 262 -4.88 18.22 -6.40
CA TYR A 262 -4.99 19.03 -7.61
C TYR A 262 -3.62 19.23 -8.28
N PHE A 263 -2.57 19.47 -7.50
CA PHE A 263 -1.21 19.67 -7.98
C PHE A 263 -0.74 18.56 -8.89
N PHE A 264 -0.71 17.31 -8.40
CA PHE A 264 -0.17 16.21 -9.20
C PHE A 264 -1.10 15.82 -10.35
N VAL A 265 -2.40 15.94 -10.17
CA VAL A 265 -3.39 15.65 -11.20
C VAL A 265 -3.30 16.66 -12.36
N SER A 266 -3.27 17.95 -12.06
CA SER A 266 -3.16 18.98 -13.07
C SER A 266 -1.84 18.89 -13.84
N ALA A 267 -0.72 18.71 -13.12
CA ALA A 267 0.59 18.51 -13.75
C ALA A 267 0.61 17.30 -14.66
N SER A 268 0.05 16.18 -14.22
CA SER A 268 0.00 14.92 -14.98
C SER A 268 -0.85 15.05 -16.25
N LEU A 269 -2.05 15.64 -16.15
CA LEU A 269 -2.93 15.82 -17.31
C LEU A 269 -2.36 16.82 -18.32
N GLN A 270 -1.72 17.88 -17.88
CA GLN A 270 -1.02 18.82 -18.78
C GLN A 270 0.08 18.08 -19.56
N ASP A 271 0.86 17.23 -18.90
CA ASP A 271 1.90 16.43 -19.52
C ASP A 271 1.32 15.39 -20.51
N ILE A 272 0.29 14.67 -20.12
CA ILE A 272 -0.39 13.69 -20.99
C ILE A 272 -0.94 14.36 -22.26
N ILE A 273 -1.66 15.47 -22.12
CA ILE A 273 -2.23 16.18 -23.27
C ILE A 273 -1.14 16.83 -24.11
N LYS A 274 -0.09 17.41 -23.52
CA LYS A 274 1.09 17.91 -24.25
C LYS A 274 1.70 16.82 -25.15
N ASN A 275 1.91 15.62 -24.60
CA ASN A 275 2.49 14.50 -25.33
C ASN A 275 1.53 13.93 -26.38
N PHE A 276 0.23 13.84 -26.10
CA PHE A 276 -0.79 13.48 -27.09
C PHE A 276 -0.73 14.44 -28.29
N LYS A 277 -0.67 15.75 -28.06
CA LYS A 277 -0.62 16.76 -29.12
C LYS A 277 0.62 16.65 -30.00
N LYS A 278 1.76 16.26 -29.43
CA LYS A 278 3.00 16.05 -30.21
C LYS A 278 2.85 14.98 -31.29
N VAL A 279 2.02 13.93 -31.04
CA VAL A 279 1.87 12.79 -31.93
C VAL A 279 0.58 12.89 -32.78
N HIS A 280 -0.52 13.35 -32.19
CA HIS A 280 -1.85 13.31 -32.81
C HIS A 280 -2.42 14.72 -33.12
N GLY A 281 -1.64 15.79 -32.89
CA GLY A 281 -2.10 17.16 -33.08
C GLY A 281 -3.30 17.48 -32.17
N ARG A 282 -4.28 18.23 -32.71
CA ARG A 282 -5.47 18.68 -31.97
C ARG A 282 -6.70 17.78 -32.19
N GLU A 283 -6.52 16.54 -32.58
CA GLU A 283 -7.62 15.57 -32.79
C GLU A 283 -8.12 14.98 -31.45
N PHE A 284 -8.63 15.85 -30.57
CA PHE A 284 -8.95 15.46 -29.17
C PHE A 284 -10.03 14.37 -29.05
N THR A 285 -10.90 14.21 -30.03
CA THR A 285 -11.88 13.11 -30.07
C THR A 285 -11.23 11.73 -30.07
N LYS A 286 -9.95 11.64 -30.47
CA LYS A 286 -9.16 10.41 -30.47
C LYS A 286 -8.49 10.12 -29.13
N ILE A 287 -8.58 11.01 -28.13
CA ILE A 287 -7.96 10.76 -26.81
C ILE A 287 -8.30 9.37 -26.26
N PRO A 288 -9.55 8.90 -26.21
CA PRO A 288 -9.87 7.57 -25.68
C PRO A 288 -9.27 6.39 -26.47
N GLU A 289 -8.85 6.63 -27.72
CA GLU A 289 -8.21 5.59 -28.55
C GLU A 289 -6.75 5.37 -28.15
N PHE A 290 -6.08 6.39 -27.58
CA PHE A 290 -4.65 6.38 -27.25
C PHE A 290 -4.36 6.54 -25.76
N ILE A 291 -5.34 6.96 -24.96
CA ILE A 291 -5.17 7.27 -23.54
C ILE A 291 -6.26 6.56 -22.74
N ALA A 292 -5.83 5.80 -21.74
CA ALA A 292 -6.67 5.29 -20.66
C ALA A 292 -6.11 5.82 -19.33
N ILE A 293 -6.93 6.40 -18.47
CA ILE A 293 -6.50 6.95 -17.17
C ILE A 293 -7.21 6.20 -16.05
N GLN A 294 -6.40 5.58 -15.17
CA GLN A 294 -6.92 4.89 -13.99
C GLN A 294 -6.81 5.79 -12.77
N LEU A 295 -7.93 6.00 -12.10
CA LEU A 295 -8.01 6.72 -10.84
C LEU A 295 -7.90 5.73 -9.67
N ASN A 296 -6.77 5.77 -8.96
CA ASN A 296 -6.53 4.91 -7.82
C ASN A 296 -7.10 5.52 -6.55
N ASP A 297 -8.29 5.08 -6.15
CA ASP A 297 -9.15 5.67 -5.14
C ASP A 297 -9.68 7.07 -5.52
N THR A 298 -10.23 7.80 -4.55
CA THR A 298 -10.82 9.13 -4.76
C THR A 298 -9.78 10.25 -4.83
N HIS A 299 -8.57 10.01 -4.39
CA HIS A 299 -7.51 11.04 -4.34
C HIS A 299 -7.26 11.74 -5.69
N PRO A 300 -7.23 11.05 -6.85
CA PRO A 300 -7.06 11.69 -8.14
C PRO A 300 -8.37 12.05 -8.86
N VAL A 301 -9.54 11.92 -8.25
CA VAL A 301 -10.84 12.11 -8.93
C VAL A 301 -11.03 13.55 -9.45
N ILE A 302 -10.36 14.53 -8.85
CA ILE A 302 -10.32 15.92 -9.36
C ILE A 302 -9.76 16.00 -10.79
N ALA A 303 -9.17 14.92 -11.32
CA ALA A 303 -8.76 14.78 -12.72
C ALA A 303 -9.94 14.92 -13.71
N ILE A 304 -11.12 14.51 -13.31
CA ILE A 304 -12.32 14.58 -14.16
C ILE A 304 -12.64 16.05 -14.52
N PRO A 305 -12.89 16.96 -13.57
CA PRO A 305 -13.10 18.36 -13.91
C PRO A 305 -11.84 19.06 -14.42
N GLU A 306 -10.63 18.61 -14.08
CA GLU A 306 -9.40 19.19 -14.63
C GLU A 306 -9.22 18.86 -16.11
N LEU A 307 -9.51 17.66 -16.57
CA LEU A 307 -9.46 17.35 -17.99
C LEU A 307 -10.53 18.13 -18.77
N MET A 308 -11.72 18.30 -18.18
CA MET A 308 -12.74 19.20 -18.73
C MET A 308 -12.18 20.63 -18.89
N ARG A 309 -11.52 21.17 -17.87
CA ARG A 309 -10.91 22.51 -17.92
C ARG A 309 -9.87 22.61 -19.04
N ILE A 310 -8.99 21.63 -19.16
CA ILE A 310 -7.96 21.62 -20.21
C ILE A 310 -8.62 21.61 -21.58
N LEU A 311 -9.59 20.71 -21.80
CA LEU A 311 -10.24 20.58 -23.11
C LEU A 311 -11.10 21.80 -23.47
N VAL A 312 -11.87 22.32 -22.52
CA VAL A 312 -12.81 23.43 -22.79
C VAL A 312 -12.09 24.79 -22.76
N ASP A 313 -11.38 25.09 -21.66
CA ASP A 313 -10.82 26.45 -21.44
C ASP A 313 -9.52 26.67 -22.21
N ILE A 314 -8.66 25.65 -22.36
CA ILE A 314 -7.36 25.80 -23.02
C ILE A 314 -7.44 25.40 -24.49
N GLU A 315 -8.06 24.27 -24.78
CA GLU A 315 -8.08 23.72 -26.14
C GLU A 315 -9.31 24.13 -26.95
N GLY A 316 -10.36 24.72 -26.34
CA GLY A 316 -11.54 25.23 -27.02
C GLY A 316 -12.50 24.15 -27.53
N VAL A 317 -12.48 22.95 -26.93
CA VAL A 317 -13.42 21.87 -27.24
C VAL A 317 -14.79 22.21 -26.65
N LEU A 318 -15.87 21.89 -27.36
CA LEU A 318 -17.23 22.08 -26.84
C LEU A 318 -17.45 21.21 -25.59
N TRP A 319 -18.26 21.72 -24.66
CA TRP A 319 -18.53 21.03 -23.37
C TRP A 319 -19.02 19.58 -23.55
N GLU A 320 -19.96 19.38 -24.44
CA GLU A 320 -20.56 18.08 -24.71
C GLU A 320 -19.55 17.09 -25.29
N ASP A 321 -18.71 17.52 -26.22
CA ASP A 321 -17.64 16.70 -26.80
C ASP A 321 -16.56 16.40 -25.74
N ALA A 322 -16.16 17.40 -24.96
CA ALA A 322 -15.19 17.25 -23.87
C ALA A 322 -15.69 16.24 -22.84
N TRP A 323 -16.96 16.30 -22.45
CA TRP A 323 -17.56 15.37 -21.49
C TRP A 323 -17.59 13.92 -22.03
N GLU A 324 -17.90 13.72 -23.32
CA GLU A 324 -17.85 12.41 -23.95
C GLU A 324 -16.41 11.84 -23.99
N ILE A 325 -15.41 12.68 -24.24
CA ILE A 325 -13.99 12.30 -24.16
C ILE A 325 -13.63 11.88 -22.73
N VAL A 326 -13.97 12.69 -21.74
CA VAL A 326 -13.68 12.45 -20.31
C VAL A 326 -14.27 11.12 -19.86
N LYS A 327 -15.57 10.88 -20.09
CA LYS A 327 -16.23 9.62 -19.68
C LYS A 327 -15.59 8.38 -20.29
N LYS A 328 -15.05 8.47 -21.51
CA LYS A 328 -14.43 7.33 -22.21
C LYS A 328 -12.95 7.13 -21.82
N THR A 329 -12.33 8.11 -21.20
CA THR A 329 -10.90 8.12 -20.86
C THR A 329 -10.64 7.61 -19.45
N PHE A 330 -11.51 7.97 -18.49
CA PHE A 330 -11.31 7.60 -17.08
C PHE A 330 -11.96 6.28 -16.69
N SER A 331 -11.29 5.59 -15.76
CA SER A 331 -11.81 4.48 -14.97
C SER A 331 -11.41 4.65 -13.51
N TYR A 332 -12.22 4.13 -12.60
CA TYR A 332 -12.09 4.35 -11.16
C TYR A 332 -12.03 3.04 -10.39
N THR A 333 -11.03 2.92 -9.52
CA THR A 333 -10.92 1.83 -8.54
C THR A 333 -11.30 2.34 -7.17
N ASN A 334 -12.30 1.73 -6.55
CA ASN A 334 -12.66 1.98 -5.16
C ASN A 334 -11.87 1.04 -4.22
N HIS A 335 -11.26 1.60 -3.17
CA HIS A 335 -10.53 0.84 -2.14
C HIS A 335 -11.20 0.91 -0.75
N THR A 336 -12.40 1.44 -0.66
CA THR A 336 -13.06 1.76 0.61
C THR A 336 -14.43 1.10 0.69
N ILE A 337 -14.73 0.43 1.81
CA ILE A 337 -16.06 -0.10 2.09
C ILE A 337 -16.86 0.88 2.96
N LEU A 338 -16.20 1.54 3.92
CA LEU A 338 -16.86 2.42 4.88
C LEU A 338 -17.43 3.65 4.18
N ALA A 339 -18.76 3.79 4.10
CA ALA A 339 -19.43 4.93 3.47
C ALA A 339 -19.00 6.28 4.06
N GLU A 340 -18.76 6.32 5.38
CA GLU A 340 -18.26 7.51 6.07
C GLU A 340 -16.82 7.89 5.68
N ALA A 341 -16.04 6.94 5.18
CA ALA A 341 -14.67 7.17 4.72
C ALA A 341 -14.57 7.54 3.24
N LEU A 342 -15.69 7.53 2.49
CA LEU A 342 -15.73 8.06 1.13
C LEU A 342 -15.47 9.56 1.15
N GLU A 343 -14.47 10.00 0.38
CA GLU A 343 -13.97 11.38 0.41
C GLU A 343 -15.03 12.40 -0.02
N LYS A 344 -15.16 13.45 0.77
CA LYS A 344 -16.05 14.59 0.53
C LYS A 344 -15.29 15.89 0.79
N TRP A 345 -15.54 16.87 -0.02
CA TRP A 345 -14.97 18.22 0.16
C TRP A 345 -16.06 19.23 0.43
N TRP A 346 -15.87 20.06 1.47
CA TRP A 346 -16.76 21.21 1.69
C TRP A 346 -16.64 22.18 0.53
N VAL A 347 -17.79 22.59 -0.01
CA VAL A 347 -17.90 23.48 -1.19
C VAL A 347 -17.08 24.76 -1.01
N GLY A 348 -17.16 25.41 0.15
CA GLY A 348 -16.44 26.66 0.41
C GLY A 348 -14.93 26.51 0.34
N LEU A 349 -14.38 25.42 0.92
CA LEU A 349 -12.95 25.13 0.87
C LEU A 349 -12.50 24.77 -0.55
N TYR A 350 -13.28 23.94 -1.24
CA TYR A 350 -12.97 23.53 -2.62
C TYR A 350 -12.99 24.74 -3.57
N GLN A 351 -13.98 25.63 -3.41
CA GLN A 351 -14.10 26.87 -4.20
C GLN A 351 -12.95 27.85 -3.91
N GLU A 352 -12.49 27.95 -2.66
CA GLU A 352 -11.34 28.79 -2.29
C GLU A 352 -10.04 28.30 -2.94
N VAL A 353 -9.78 26.98 -2.85
CA VAL A 353 -8.52 26.40 -3.32
C VAL A 353 -8.47 26.29 -4.86
N VAL A 354 -9.56 25.86 -5.49
CA VAL A 354 -9.64 25.58 -6.94
C VAL A 354 -10.91 26.13 -7.56
N PRO A 355 -11.06 27.47 -7.63
CA PRO A 355 -12.33 28.13 -7.99
C PRO A 355 -12.84 27.75 -9.39
N ARG A 356 -11.96 27.65 -10.38
CA ARG A 356 -12.40 27.26 -11.74
C ARG A 356 -12.82 25.81 -11.81
N ILE A 357 -12.12 24.92 -11.11
CA ILE A 357 -12.48 23.49 -11.01
C ILE A 357 -13.83 23.33 -10.31
N PHE A 358 -14.11 24.14 -9.29
CA PHE A 358 -15.43 24.14 -8.67
C PHE A 358 -16.54 24.48 -9.67
N GLN A 359 -16.38 25.55 -10.47
CA GLN A 359 -17.37 25.92 -11.49
C GLN A 359 -17.63 24.78 -12.50
N ILE A 360 -16.58 24.08 -12.92
CA ILE A 360 -16.72 22.93 -13.81
C ILE A 360 -17.40 21.76 -13.09
N THR A 361 -17.02 21.47 -11.85
CA THR A 361 -17.66 20.43 -11.04
C THR A 361 -19.15 20.72 -10.82
N GLU A 362 -19.51 21.98 -10.58
CA GLU A 362 -20.90 22.44 -10.50
C GLU A 362 -21.65 22.26 -11.83
N GLY A 363 -20.99 22.55 -12.95
CA GLY A 363 -21.56 22.28 -14.29
C GLY A 363 -21.84 20.80 -14.51
N ILE A 364 -20.91 19.92 -14.15
CA ILE A 364 -21.08 18.46 -14.21
C ILE A 364 -22.22 18.01 -13.28
N HIS A 365 -22.27 18.53 -12.06
CA HIS A 365 -23.35 18.28 -11.10
C HIS A 365 -24.72 18.65 -11.66
N ASN A 366 -24.86 19.86 -12.23
CA ASN A 366 -26.12 20.34 -12.76
C ASN A 366 -26.59 19.49 -13.96
N GLN A 367 -25.65 19.07 -14.83
CA GLN A 367 -25.95 18.14 -15.91
C GLN A 367 -26.50 16.82 -15.35
N PHE A 368 -25.83 16.20 -14.39
CA PHE A 368 -26.27 14.95 -13.78
C PHE A 368 -27.61 15.09 -13.03
N LYS A 369 -27.79 16.19 -12.30
CA LYS A 369 -29.07 16.48 -11.63
C LYS A 369 -30.24 16.52 -12.60
N ASN A 370 -30.06 17.11 -13.81
CA ASN A 370 -31.08 17.13 -14.84
C ASN A 370 -31.36 15.73 -15.40
N GLU A 371 -30.32 14.91 -15.58
CA GLU A 371 -30.47 13.50 -15.99
C GLU A 371 -31.25 12.70 -14.93
N LEU A 372 -30.93 12.86 -13.65
CA LEU A 372 -31.64 12.19 -12.53
C LEU A 372 -33.11 12.58 -12.48
N ALA A 373 -33.45 13.86 -12.71
CA ALA A 373 -34.83 14.31 -12.74
C ALA A 373 -35.65 13.71 -13.87
N GLN A 374 -35.02 13.42 -15.01
CA GLN A 374 -35.65 12.73 -16.15
C GLN A 374 -35.80 11.23 -15.88
N LEU A 375 -34.79 10.59 -15.31
CA LEU A 375 -34.77 9.13 -15.04
C LEU A 375 -35.68 8.74 -13.87
N TYR A 376 -35.76 9.57 -12.84
CA TYR A 376 -36.48 9.30 -11.60
C TYR A 376 -37.47 10.42 -11.22
N PRO A 377 -38.43 10.80 -12.11
CA PRO A 377 -39.25 12.00 -11.91
C PRO A 377 -40.12 11.97 -10.64
N ASN A 378 -40.43 10.79 -10.12
CA ASN A 378 -41.26 10.58 -8.94
C ASN A 378 -40.50 10.12 -7.69
N ASP A 379 -39.15 10.03 -7.75
CA ASP A 379 -38.30 9.60 -6.63
C ASP A 379 -37.31 10.71 -6.26
N GLN A 380 -37.80 11.71 -5.54
CA GLN A 380 -37.01 12.85 -5.09
C GLN A 380 -35.90 12.44 -4.11
N ASP A 381 -36.13 11.40 -3.31
CA ASP A 381 -35.15 10.92 -2.35
C ASP A 381 -33.95 10.30 -3.06
N LYS A 382 -34.18 9.49 -4.09
CA LYS A 382 -33.11 8.91 -4.93
C LYS A 382 -32.36 10.01 -5.69
N GLN A 383 -33.07 10.97 -6.29
CA GLN A 383 -32.43 12.12 -6.91
C GLN A 383 -31.51 12.86 -5.93
N ASN A 384 -31.96 13.12 -4.69
CA ASN A 384 -31.18 13.89 -3.70
C ASN A 384 -29.93 13.15 -3.24
N ARG A 385 -30.01 11.85 -2.92
CA ARG A 385 -28.87 11.10 -2.40
C ARG A 385 -27.82 10.73 -3.45
N MET A 386 -28.16 10.78 -4.75
CA MET A 386 -27.23 10.56 -5.85
C MET A 386 -26.54 11.83 -6.38
N GLN A 387 -26.95 13.02 -5.94
CA GLN A 387 -26.35 14.28 -6.38
C GLN A 387 -24.85 14.34 -5.99
N ILE A 388 -24.01 14.78 -6.93
CA ILE A 388 -22.56 14.95 -6.70
C ILE A 388 -22.31 16.01 -5.61
N ILE A 389 -23.07 17.11 -5.65
CA ILE A 389 -23.03 18.15 -4.60
C ILE A 389 -24.32 18.05 -3.80
N GLN A 390 -24.22 17.73 -2.51
CA GLN A 390 -25.35 17.70 -1.59
C GLN A 390 -24.90 18.13 -0.18
N GLY A 391 -25.74 18.86 0.54
CA GLY A 391 -25.43 19.34 1.89
C GLY A 391 -24.14 20.17 1.98
N ASN A 392 -23.84 20.99 0.96
CA ASN A 392 -22.61 21.73 0.81
C ASN A 392 -21.33 20.88 0.75
N MET A 393 -21.46 19.60 0.42
CA MET A 393 -20.32 18.66 0.24
C MET A 393 -20.29 18.16 -1.19
N ILE A 394 -19.08 18.08 -1.75
CA ILE A 394 -18.80 17.43 -3.03
C ILE A 394 -18.40 15.99 -2.76
N HIS A 395 -19.19 15.05 -3.28
CA HIS A 395 -18.97 13.62 -3.12
C HIS A 395 -18.06 13.10 -4.23
N MET A 396 -16.80 12.85 -3.93
CA MET A 396 -15.80 12.49 -4.95
C MET A 396 -16.06 11.13 -5.58
N ALA A 397 -16.55 10.14 -4.84
CA ALA A 397 -16.92 8.85 -5.42
C ALA A 397 -18.09 8.96 -6.41
N TRP A 398 -19.06 9.84 -6.15
CA TRP A 398 -20.17 10.11 -7.08
C TRP A 398 -19.66 10.72 -8.39
N LEU A 399 -18.78 11.70 -8.30
CA LEU A 399 -18.12 12.31 -9.45
C LEU A 399 -17.31 11.26 -10.24
N ALA A 400 -16.58 10.40 -9.54
CA ALA A 400 -15.78 9.34 -10.14
C ALA A 400 -16.64 8.36 -10.96
N ILE A 401 -17.76 7.89 -10.40
CA ILE A 401 -18.65 6.92 -11.07
C ILE A 401 -19.32 7.55 -12.29
N TYR A 402 -19.79 8.80 -12.16
CA TYR A 402 -20.44 9.50 -13.26
C TYR A 402 -19.46 9.78 -14.42
N GLY A 403 -18.23 10.20 -14.10
CA GLY A 403 -17.20 10.57 -15.07
C GLY A 403 -16.32 9.43 -15.58
N SER A 404 -16.58 8.18 -15.19
CA SER A 404 -15.78 7.02 -15.61
C SER A 404 -16.61 6.02 -16.42
N HIS A 405 -15.96 5.28 -17.35
CA HIS A 405 -16.62 4.22 -18.09
C HIS A 405 -16.61 2.87 -17.36
N LYS A 406 -15.67 2.67 -16.44
CA LYS A 406 -15.57 1.48 -15.59
C LYS A 406 -15.26 1.86 -14.14
N VAL A 407 -15.83 1.07 -13.23
CA VAL A 407 -15.67 1.18 -11.78
C VAL A 407 -15.39 -0.22 -11.25
N ASN A 408 -14.30 -0.41 -10.51
CA ASN A 408 -14.03 -1.73 -9.95
C ASN A 408 -13.83 -1.71 -8.44
N GLY A 409 -14.30 -2.77 -7.79
CA GLY A 409 -13.84 -3.18 -6.48
C GLY A 409 -12.54 -3.98 -6.58
N VAL A 410 -11.98 -4.37 -5.43
CA VAL A 410 -10.62 -4.93 -5.33
C VAL A 410 -10.57 -6.35 -4.72
N ALA A 411 -11.72 -6.95 -4.46
CA ALA A 411 -11.94 -8.34 -4.09
C ALA A 411 -13.40 -8.72 -4.42
N GLU A 412 -13.70 -10.01 -4.56
CA GLU A 412 -15.05 -10.49 -4.89
C GLU A 412 -16.08 -9.98 -3.88
N LEU A 413 -15.86 -10.23 -2.57
CA LEU A 413 -16.76 -9.77 -1.52
C LEU A 413 -16.90 -8.23 -1.49
N HIS A 414 -15.80 -7.50 -1.65
CA HIS A 414 -15.84 -6.04 -1.71
C HIS A 414 -16.74 -5.55 -2.83
N THR A 415 -16.58 -6.11 -4.01
CA THR A 415 -17.35 -5.72 -5.19
C THR A 415 -18.85 -5.99 -4.99
N GLU A 416 -19.22 -7.12 -4.39
CA GLU A 416 -20.62 -7.42 -4.09
C GLU A 416 -21.20 -6.46 -3.03
N ILE A 417 -20.42 -6.11 -1.98
CA ILE A 417 -20.84 -5.09 -1.00
C ILE A 417 -21.06 -3.73 -1.67
N LEU A 418 -20.19 -3.34 -2.60
CA LEU A 418 -20.37 -2.09 -3.35
C LEU A 418 -21.68 -2.12 -4.17
N LYS A 419 -21.95 -3.20 -4.90
CA LYS A 419 -23.15 -3.35 -5.76
C LYS A 419 -24.44 -3.41 -4.96
N GLU A 420 -24.45 -4.16 -3.84
CA GLU A 420 -25.68 -4.46 -3.13
C GLU A 420 -26.01 -3.45 -2.04
N ARG A 421 -25.00 -2.69 -1.54
CA ARG A 421 -25.13 -1.81 -0.36
C ARG A 421 -24.62 -0.40 -0.64
N GLU A 422 -23.30 -0.22 -0.62
CA GLU A 422 -22.66 1.10 -0.55
C GLU A 422 -22.92 1.97 -1.79
N LEU A 423 -22.91 1.36 -2.96
CA LEU A 423 -23.08 2.03 -4.26
C LEU A 423 -24.30 1.48 -5.03
N ARG A 424 -25.28 0.94 -4.32
CA ARG A 424 -26.44 0.25 -4.91
C ARG A 424 -27.17 1.11 -5.93
N ASP A 425 -27.52 2.37 -5.59
CA ASP A 425 -28.21 3.26 -6.51
C ASP A 425 -27.41 3.50 -7.81
N TRP A 426 -26.09 3.57 -7.69
CA TRP A 426 -25.17 3.72 -8.81
C TRP A 426 -25.05 2.45 -9.66
N TYR A 427 -25.03 1.30 -9.02
CA TYR A 427 -25.05 0.02 -9.70
C TYR A 427 -26.36 -0.23 -10.43
N GLU A 428 -27.50 0.11 -9.83
CA GLU A 428 -28.83 0.06 -10.49
C GLU A 428 -28.88 0.98 -11.73
N LEU A 429 -28.23 2.14 -11.68
CA LEU A 429 -28.19 3.10 -12.79
C LEU A 429 -27.21 2.68 -13.90
N TYR A 430 -26.05 2.15 -13.55
CA TYR A 430 -24.97 1.82 -14.49
C TYR A 430 -24.37 0.42 -14.21
N PRO A 431 -25.14 -0.65 -14.29
CA PRO A 431 -24.67 -2.00 -13.95
C PRO A 431 -23.46 -2.45 -14.79
N GLU A 432 -23.36 -1.99 -16.04
CA GLU A 432 -22.30 -2.32 -16.97
C GLU A 432 -20.94 -1.68 -16.62
N LYS A 433 -20.91 -0.67 -15.74
CA LYS A 433 -19.66 -0.05 -15.28
C LYS A 433 -18.93 -0.89 -14.23
N PHE A 434 -19.67 -1.66 -13.41
CA PHE A 434 -19.14 -2.29 -12.20
C PHE A 434 -18.48 -3.64 -12.48
N LEU A 435 -17.21 -3.76 -12.08
CA LEU A 435 -16.37 -4.95 -12.24
C LEU A 435 -15.69 -5.30 -10.94
N ASN A 436 -15.26 -6.56 -10.81
CA ASN A 436 -14.28 -6.95 -9.79
C ASN A 436 -12.89 -7.11 -10.43
N LYS A 437 -11.87 -6.57 -9.78
CA LYS A 437 -10.46 -6.84 -10.07
C LYS A 437 -9.77 -7.16 -8.76
N THR A 438 -9.75 -8.44 -8.40
CA THR A 438 -9.06 -8.88 -7.18
C THR A 438 -7.61 -8.44 -7.22
N ASN A 439 -7.16 -7.78 -6.16
CA ASN A 439 -5.79 -7.32 -6.02
C ASN A 439 -4.79 -8.47 -6.15
N GLY A 440 -3.56 -8.12 -6.42
CA GLY A 440 -2.44 -9.03 -6.50
C GLY A 440 -1.13 -8.37 -6.07
N ILE A 441 -0.09 -9.19 -5.93
CA ILE A 441 1.26 -8.80 -5.54
C ILE A 441 2.26 -9.29 -6.57
N THR A 442 3.41 -8.62 -6.70
CA THR A 442 4.49 -9.12 -7.54
C THR A 442 5.29 -10.21 -6.81
N GLN A 443 5.35 -11.39 -7.40
CA GLN A 443 6.15 -12.50 -6.90
C GLN A 443 7.65 -12.23 -6.97
N ARG A 444 8.10 -11.31 -7.84
CA ARG A 444 9.51 -10.96 -7.98
C ARG A 444 10.04 -10.31 -6.71
N ARG A 445 9.36 -9.34 -6.14
CA ARG A 445 9.75 -8.78 -4.83
C ARG A 445 9.39 -9.70 -3.66
N TRP A 446 8.15 -10.21 -3.62
CA TRP A 446 7.59 -10.85 -2.42
C TRP A 446 7.89 -12.34 -2.27
N LEU A 447 8.53 -12.96 -3.27
CA LEU A 447 9.09 -14.31 -3.18
C LEU A 447 10.54 -14.35 -3.69
N LEU A 448 10.79 -14.01 -4.94
CA LEU A 448 12.10 -14.16 -5.55
C LEU A 448 13.20 -13.35 -4.80
N LYS A 449 12.92 -12.08 -4.46
CA LYS A 449 13.84 -11.21 -3.69
C LYS A 449 13.80 -11.51 -2.19
N SER A 450 12.61 -11.53 -1.58
CA SER A 450 12.47 -11.59 -0.12
C SER A 450 12.73 -12.97 0.48
N ASN A 451 12.60 -14.05 -0.30
CA ASN A 451 12.79 -15.42 0.14
C ASN A 451 13.56 -16.27 -0.89
N PRO A 452 14.83 -15.91 -1.16
CA PRO A 452 15.61 -16.56 -2.22
C PRO A 452 15.81 -18.07 -1.99
N GLN A 453 15.84 -18.54 -0.74
CA GLN A 453 15.94 -19.96 -0.42
C GLN A 453 14.68 -20.72 -0.86
N LEU A 454 13.49 -20.19 -0.57
CA LEU A 454 12.23 -20.79 -1.01
C LEU A 454 12.09 -20.71 -2.54
N ALA A 455 12.43 -19.57 -3.14
CA ALA A 455 12.37 -19.36 -4.58
C ALA A 455 13.30 -20.34 -5.33
N SER A 456 14.53 -20.53 -4.84
CA SER A 456 15.48 -21.50 -5.39
C SER A 456 14.95 -22.92 -5.29
N TYR A 457 14.38 -23.29 -4.15
CA TYR A 457 13.83 -24.63 -3.95
C TYR A 457 12.59 -24.90 -4.81
N ILE A 458 11.71 -23.95 -4.95
CA ILE A 458 10.57 -24.03 -5.89
C ILE A 458 11.09 -24.23 -7.32
N THR A 459 12.10 -23.46 -7.73
CA THR A 459 12.71 -23.59 -9.07
C THR A 459 13.35 -24.96 -9.28
N GLU A 460 13.98 -25.54 -8.28
CA GLU A 460 14.50 -26.92 -8.32
C GLU A 460 13.37 -27.93 -8.54
N LEU A 461 12.21 -27.76 -7.91
CA LEU A 461 11.09 -28.71 -7.98
C LEU A 461 10.28 -28.62 -9.29
N ILE A 462 10.04 -27.40 -9.79
CA ILE A 462 9.08 -27.17 -10.88
C ILE A 462 9.59 -26.29 -12.04
N GLY A 463 10.88 -25.89 -12.01
CA GLY A 463 11.45 -24.92 -12.98
C GLY A 463 11.12 -23.47 -12.62
N ASP A 464 11.59 -22.54 -13.42
CA ASP A 464 11.55 -21.09 -13.16
C ASP A 464 10.34 -20.35 -13.79
N ALA A 465 9.46 -21.06 -14.48
CA ALA A 465 8.33 -20.46 -15.19
C ALA A 465 7.37 -19.68 -14.26
N TRP A 466 7.30 -20.06 -12.97
CA TRP A 466 6.50 -19.39 -11.95
C TRP A 466 6.86 -17.91 -11.76
N ILE A 467 8.07 -17.49 -12.10
CA ILE A 467 8.50 -16.09 -11.94
C ILE A 467 7.70 -15.16 -12.86
N LYS A 468 7.29 -15.66 -14.04
CA LYS A 468 6.45 -14.94 -15.01
C LYS A 468 4.99 -15.36 -15.01
N ASP A 469 4.70 -16.56 -14.56
CA ASP A 469 3.34 -17.09 -14.44
C ASP A 469 3.18 -17.79 -13.08
N LEU A 470 2.67 -17.06 -12.11
CA LEU A 470 2.53 -17.56 -10.74
C LEU A 470 1.58 -18.76 -10.64
N SER A 471 0.71 -19.00 -11.63
CA SER A 471 -0.16 -20.19 -11.68
C SER A 471 0.62 -21.51 -11.75
N GLU A 472 1.85 -21.48 -12.21
CA GLU A 472 2.76 -22.63 -12.25
C GLU A 472 3.05 -23.22 -10.86
N LEU A 473 2.90 -22.41 -9.77
CA LEU A 473 3.04 -22.91 -8.40
C LEU A 473 2.07 -24.06 -8.08
N LYS A 474 0.96 -24.19 -8.81
CA LYS A 474 0.01 -25.30 -8.66
C LYS A 474 0.68 -26.66 -8.84
N LYS A 475 1.76 -26.76 -9.60
CA LYS A 475 2.55 -27.98 -9.78
C LYS A 475 3.17 -28.49 -8.48
N LEU A 476 3.31 -27.64 -7.47
CA LEU A 476 3.83 -28.04 -6.15
C LEU A 476 2.88 -29.01 -5.42
N GLU A 477 1.61 -29.09 -5.79
CA GLU A 477 0.65 -30.01 -5.16
C GLU A 477 1.05 -31.48 -5.30
N GLN A 478 1.82 -31.86 -6.31
CA GLN A 478 2.32 -33.24 -6.46
C GLN A 478 3.27 -33.67 -5.33
N PHE A 479 3.80 -32.73 -4.55
CA PHE A 479 4.75 -32.97 -3.47
C PHE A 479 4.13 -32.89 -2.06
N LEU A 480 2.81 -32.78 -1.96
CA LEU A 480 2.12 -32.62 -0.66
C LEU A 480 2.33 -33.75 0.33
N ASP A 481 2.64 -34.94 -0.17
CA ASP A 481 2.90 -36.15 0.64
C ASP A 481 4.39 -36.56 0.63
N ASP A 482 5.27 -35.78 0.01
CA ASP A 482 6.72 -36.05 0.01
C ASP A 482 7.36 -35.46 1.29
N LYS A 483 7.75 -36.33 2.19
CA LYS A 483 8.35 -35.93 3.48
C LYS A 483 9.64 -35.14 3.33
N ASN A 484 10.47 -35.41 2.31
CA ASN A 484 11.72 -34.70 2.11
C ASN A 484 11.42 -33.23 1.68
N VAL A 485 10.41 -33.03 0.82
CA VAL A 485 9.97 -31.73 0.41
C VAL A 485 9.39 -30.95 1.60
N LEU A 486 8.52 -31.58 2.39
CA LEU A 486 7.93 -30.96 3.58
C LEU A 486 9.00 -30.61 4.63
N ASP A 487 10.00 -31.46 4.86
CA ASP A 487 11.13 -31.17 5.73
C ASP A 487 11.95 -29.98 5.23
N ARG A 488 12.22 -29.89 3.94
CA ARG A 488 12.96 -28.77 3.38
C ARG A 488 12.20 -27.46 3.47
N ILE A 489 10.89 -27.44 3.18
CA ILE A 489 10.02 -26.27 3.33
C ILE A 489 10.01 -25.78 4.79
N TRP A 490 9.86 -26.68 5.74
CA TRP A 490 9.93 -26.37 7.17
C TRP A 490 11.28 -25.74 7.55
N ASN A 491 12.38 -26.34 7.11
CA ASN A 491 13.72 -25.87 7.45
C ASN A 491 13.99 -24.47 6.85
N ILE A 492 13.54 -24.20 5.63
CA ILE A 492 13.61 -22.86 5.04
C ILE A 492 12.87 -21.84 5.92
N LYS A 493 11.67 -22.18 6.42
CA LYS A 493 10.93 -21.32 7.36
C LYS A 493 11.77 -21.04 8.63
N ILE A 494 12.38 -22.04 9.21
CA ILE A 494 13.26 -21.87 10.39
C ILE A 494 14.48 -20.99 10.07
N GLU A 495 15.09 -21.14 8.89
CA GLU A 495 16.18 -20.27 8.43
C GLU A 495 15.70 -18.81 8.41
N LYS A 496 14.54 -18.52 7.82
CA LYS A 496 13.97 -17.17 7.75
C LYS A 496 13.60 -16.60 9.13
N LYS A 497 13.13 -17.43 10.03
CA LYS A 497 12.87 -17.01 11.41
C LYS A 497 14.17 -16.59 12.12
N LYS A 498 15.27 -17.32 11.92
CA LYS A 498 16.59 -16.96 12.47
C LYS A 498 17.11 -15.64 11.89
N GLU A 499 16.94 -15.40 10.58
CA GLU A 499 17.31 -14.12 9.94
C GLU A 499 16.54 -12.95 10.56
N LEU A 500 15.22 -13.12 10.80
CA LEU A 500 14.42 -12.09 11.46
C LEU A 500 14.84 -11.87 12.92
N VAL A 501 15.16 -12.93 13.66
CA VAL A 501 15.69 -12.84 15.04
C VAL A 501 16.96 -12.00 15.08
N GLU A 502 17.90 -12.28 14.17
CA GLU A 502 19.16 -11.52 14.10
C GLU A 502 18.92 -10.05 13.81
N TYR A 503 18.07 -9.78 12.80
CA TYR A 503 17.70 -8.41 12.46
C TYR A 503 17.08 -7.65 13.64
N LEU A 504 16.16 -8.26 14.40
CA LEU A 504 15.53 -7.62 15.56
C LEU A 504 16.52 -7.44 16.72
N ARG A 505 17.47 -8.35 16.87
CA ARG A 505 18.54 -8.21 17.87
C ARG A 505 19.45 -7.03 17.54
N GLU A 506 19.88 -6.90 16.28
CA GLU A 506 20.77 -5.84 15.82
C GLU A 506 20.10 -4.46 15.87
N THR A 507 18.84 -4.38 15.42
CA THR A 507 18.17 -3.09 15.24
C THR A 507 17.42 -2.59 16.48
N GLN A 508 16.88 -3.50 17.30
CA GLN A 508 16.05 -3.16 18.45
C GLN A 508 16.51 -3.77 19.79
N GLY A 509 17.58 -4.58 19.78
CA GLY A 509 18.05 -5.27 20.97
C GLY A 509 17.05 -6.33 21.49
N ILE A 510 16.17 -6.84 20.65
CA ILE A 510 15.13 -7.82 21.01
C ILE A 510 15.60 -9.22 20.64
N ASP A 511 15.58 -10.11 21.63
CA ASP A 511 15.88 -11.53 21.43
C ASP A 511 14.60 -12.37 21.53
N ILE A 512 14.35 -13.21 20.52
CA ILE A 512 13.18 -14.08 20.43
C ILE A 512 13.59 -15.50 20.04
N ASN A 513 12.78 -16.48 20.45
CA ASN A 513 13.04 -17.89 20.17
C ASN A 513 12.60 -18.23 18.72
N PRO A 514 13.51 -18.57 17.79
CA PRO A 514 13.14 -18.90 16.41
C PRO A 514 12.32 -20.18 16.29
N ASN A 515 12.23 -21.00 17.34
CA ASN A 515 11.41 -22.20 17.36
C ASN A 515 10.00 -21.95 17.91
N SER A 516 9.69 -20.75 18.41
CA SER A 516 8.32 -20.37 18.79
C SER A 516 7.46 -20.17 17.55
N ILE A 517 6.14 -20.26 17.68
CA ILE A 517 5.22 -19.84 16.61
C ILE A 517 5.38 -18.33 16.40
N PHE A 518 5.61 -17.90 15.16
CA PHE A 518 5.59 -16.46 14.82
C PHE A 518 4.20 -16.09 14.33
N ASP A 519 3.42 -15.51 15.24
CA ASP A 519 2.08 -14.98 14.98
C ASP A 519 2.21 -13.48 14.66
N VAL A 520 1.87 -13.07 13.44
CA VAL A 520 2.30 -11.79 12.89
C VAL A 520 1.11 -10.93 12.43
N GLN A 521 1.00 -9.74 13.00
CA GLN A 521 0.07 -8.70 12.59
C GLN A 521 0.83 -7.43 12.19
N VAL A 522 1.19 -7.31 10.93
CA VAL A 522 1.91 -6.15 10.39
C VAL A 522 1.06 -5.45 9.33
N LYS A 523 0.52 -4.31 9.70
CA LYS A 523 -0.36 -3.47 8.89
C LYS A 523 -0.58 -2.12 9.58
N ARG A 524 -1.06 -1.11 8.80
CA ARG A 524 -1.48 0.16 9.37
C ARG A 524 -2.40 -0.05 10.58
N LEU A 525 -2.20 0.72 11.64
CA LEU A 525 -3.08 0.62 12.81
C LEU A 525 -4.40 1.36 12.56
N HIS A 526 -5.48 0.62 12.71
CA HIS A 526 -6.84 1.13 12.63
C HIS A 526 -7.77 0.24 13.45
N GLU A 527 -8.79 0.83 14.08
CA GLU A 527 -9.72 0.09 14.95
C GLU A 527 -10.40 -1.08 14.23
N TYR A 528 -10.81 -0.93 12.94
CA TYR A 528 -11.45 -2.01 12.20
C TYR A 528 -10.53 -3.20 11.88
N LYS A 529 -9.20 -3.00 11.87
CA LYS A 529 -8.19 -4.08 11.69
C LYS A 529 -7.98 -4.90 12.96
N ARG A 530 -8.51 -4.42 14.05
CA ARG A 530 -8.66 -5.08 15.35
C ARG A 530 -7.37 -5.58 16.00
N GLN A 531 -6.29 -4.81 15.90
CA GLN A 531 -5.10 -5.07 16.73
C GLN A 531 -5.46 -5.14 18.23
N LEU A 532 -6.52 -4.43 18.63
CA LEU A 532 -7.06 -4.50 19.99
C LEU A 532 -7.57 -5.91 20.35
N LEU A 533 -8.25 -6.60 19.43
CA LEU A 533 -8.69 -7.99 19.63
C LEU A 533 -7.49 -8.92 19.88
N ASN A 534 -6.45 -8.78 19.08
CA ASN A 534 -5.23 -9.57 19.20
C ASN A 534 -4.56 -9.34 20.57
N ILE A 535 -4.27 -8.10 20.94
CA ILE A 535 -3.59 -7.82 22.21
C ILE A 535 -4.43 -8.19 23.43
N PHE A 536 -5.75 -8.11 23.34
CA PHE A 536 -6.66 -8.58 24.39
C PHE A 536 -6.55 -10.10 24.59
N GLN A 537 -6.52 -10.87 23.51
CA GLN A 537 -6.34 -12.31 23.57
C GLN A 537 -4.96 -12.66 24.14
N VAL A 538 -3.90 -11.96 23.74
CA VAL A 538 -2.55 -12.15 24.26
C VAL A 538 -2.50 -11.87 25.77
N TYR A 539 -3.14 -10.81 26.25
CA TYR A 539 -3.19 -10.50 27.67
C TYR A 539 -4.01 -11.52 28.47
N ASN A 540 -5.12 -11.99 27.90
CA ASN A 540 -5.89 -13.10 28.50
C ASN A 540 -5.07 -14.40 28.59
N LEU A 541 -4.31 -14.73 27.55
CA LEU A 541 -3.41 -15.88 27.53
C LEU A 541 -2.33 -15.75 28.62
N TYR A 542 -1.75 -14.57 28.77
CA TYR A 542 -0.82 -14.27 29.85
C TYR A 542 -1.42 -14.56 31.23
N GLN A 543 -2.64 -14.07 31.49
CA GLN A 543 -3.35 -14.33 32.75
C GLN A 543 -3.57 -15.84 32.99
N GLN A 544 -3.91 -16.60 31.96
CA GLN A 544 -4.07 -18.05 32.04
C GLN A 544 -2.76 -18.79 32.33
N LEU A 545 -1.66 -18.40 31.68
CA LEU A 545 -0.33 -18.95 31.91
C LEU A 545 0.17 -18.66 33.34
N LYS A 546 -0.13 -17.49 33.89
CA LYS A 546 0.15 -17.13 35.29
C LYS A 546 -0.62 -18.00 36.27
N GLN A 547 -1.89 -18.29 35.99
CA GLN A 547 -2.74 -19.15 36.83
C GLN A 547 -2.33 -20.62 36.73
N ASN A 548 -1.86 -21.06 35.57
CA ASN A 548 -1.41 -22.42 35.31
C ASN A 548 -0.09 -22.45 34.53
N PRO A 549 1.05 -22.25 35.19
CA PRO A 549 2.37 -22.27 34.55
C PRO A 549 2.73 -23.61 33.87
N SER A 550 2.07 -24.72 34.28
CA SER A 550 2.25 -26.05 33.71
C SER A 550 1.37 -26.33 32.49
N MET A 551 0.57 -25.36 32.04
CA MET A 551 -0.28 -25.52 30.86
C MET A 551 0.56 -25.95 29.66
N ASP A 552 0.07 -26.97 28.94
CA ASP A 552 0.66 -27.46 27.69
C ASP A 552 0.46 -26.40 26.60
N PHE A 553 1.51 -25.66 26.30
CA PHE A 553 1.46 -24.54 25.39
C PHE A 553 2.76 -24.48 24.56
N THR A 554 2.60 -24.48 23.23
CA THR A 554 3.74 -24.29 22.31
C THR A 554 4.20 -22.84 22.39
N PRO A 555 5.48 -22.56 22.64
CA PRO A 555 5.99 -21.20 22.69
C PRO A 555 5.54 -20.37 21.49
N THR A 556 5.02 -19.17 21.75
CA THR A 556 4.49 -18.28 20.72
C THR A 556 5.04 -16.86 20.89
N THR A 557 5.48 -16.29 19.80
CA THR A 557 5.90 -14.87 19.71
C THR A 557 4.88 -14.13 18.86
N TYR A 558 4.17 -13.18 19.48
CA TYR A 558 3.26 -12.26 18.80
C TYR A 558 4.04 -11.05 18.32
N ILE A 559 4.06 -10.85 17.01
CA ILE A 559 4.83 -9.80 16.35
C ILE A 559 3.87 -8.77 15.75
N PHE A 560 3.92 -7.56 16.27
CA PHE A 560 3.15 -6.41 15.77
C PHE A 560 4.08 -5.45 15.02
N GLY A 561 3.57 -4.83 13.97
CA GLY A 561 4.20 -3.72 13.29
C GLY A 561 3.11 -2.84 12.69
N ALA A 562 3.08 -1.57 13.10
CA ALA A 562 1.98 -0.69 12.71
C ALA A 562 2.38 0.78 12.84
N LYS A 563 2.02 1.59 11.85
CA LYS A 563 2.02 3.06 11.96
C LYS A 563 0.58 3.54 12.11
N ALA A 564 0.34 4.41 13.10
CA ALA A 564 -0.93 5.11 13.27
C ALA A 564 -0.85 6.48 12.60
N ALA A 565 -1.98 6.95 12.03
CA ALA A 565 -2.05 8.33 11.55
C ALA A 565 -1.75 9.32 12.70
N PRO A 566 -0.98 10.40 12.47
CA PRO A 566 -0.51 11.29 13.55
C PRO A 566 -1.62 11.86 14.45
N GLY A 567 -2.77 12.18 13.86
CA GLY A 567 -3.95 12.70 14.59
C GLY A 567 -4.87 11.64 15.21
N TYR A 568 -4.62 10.34 14.96
CA TYR A 568 -5.49 9.26 15.41
C TYR A 568 -5.14 8.79 16.82
N LYS A 569 -5.66 9.48 17.84
CA LYS A 569 -5.33 9.27 19.25
C LYS A 569 -5.57 7.85 19.73
N VAL A 570 -6.75 7.27 19.42
CA VAL A 570 -7.10 5.91 19.82
C VAL A 570 -6.13 4.89 19.23
N ALA A 571 -5.80 5.02 17.96
CA ALA A 571 -4.81 4.14 17.31
C ALA A 571 -3.44 4.23 18.00
N LYS A 572 -2.96 5.43 18.32
CA LYS A 572 -1.73 5.61 19.12
C LYS A 572 -1.85 5.01 20.53
N GLY A 573 -3.03 5.09 21.14
CA GLY A 573 -3.34 4.45 22.41
C GLY A 573 -3.23 2.93 22.35
N ILE A 574 -3.68 2.31 21.24
CA ILE A 574 -3.56 0.87 21.01
C ILE A 574 -2.09 0.47 20.85
N ILE A 575 -1.25 1.27 20.16
CA ILE A 575 0.20 1.05 20.12
C ILE A 575 0.79 1.06 21.53
N ARG A 576 0.42 2.04 22.36
CA ARG A 576 0.85 2.09 23.77
C ARG A 576 0.42 0.83 24.52
N LEU A 577 -0.82 0.38 24.35
CA LEU A 577 -1.34 -0.83 25.00
C LEU A 577 -0.55 -2.08 24.61
N ILE A 578 -0.22 -2.24 23.31
CA ILE A 578 0.60 -3.36 22.83
C ILE A 578 1.97 -3.35 23.53
N ASN A 579 2.61 -2.18 23.62
CA ASN A 579 3.93 -2.05 24.25
C ASN A 579 3.90 -2.19 25.76
N ASP A 580 2.82 -1.78 26.42
CA ASP A 580 2.61 -1.95 27.86
C ASP A 580 2.48 -3.45 28.20
N VAL A 581 1.61 -4.15 27.50
CA VAL A 581 1.43 -5.61 27.64
C VAL A 581 2.74 -6.35 27.29
N ALA A 582 3.46 -5.91 26.24
CA ALA A 582 4.77 -6.47 25.90
C ALA A 582 5.78 -6.32 27.04
N GLN A 583 5.84 -5.17 27.68
CA GLN A 583 6.73 -4.92 28.81
C GLN A 583 6.42 -5.85 30.01
N ILE A 584 5.14 -6.03 30.33
CA ILE A 584 4.68 -6.91 31.40
C ILE A 584 5.06 -8.37 31.11
N ILE A 585 4.68 -8.87 29.92
CA ILE A 585 4.89 -10.27 29.55
C ILE A 585 6.37 -10.61 29.41
N ASN A 586 7.13 -9.78 28.72
CA ASN A 586 8.54 -10.04 28.42
C ASN A 586 9.42 -9.91 29.67
N GLY A 587 8.98 -9.15 30.68
CA GLY A 587 9.63 -9.02 31.97
C GLY A 587 9.29 -10.13 32.97
N ASP A 588 8.27 -10.93 32.73
CA ASP A 588 7.79 -11.94 33.67
C ASP A 588 8.50 -13.30 33.47
N ASN A 589 9.33 -13.68 34.45
CA ASN A 589 10.11 -14.92 34.39
C ASN A 589 9.29 -16.20 34.34
N ASP A 590 8.02 -16.17 34.78
CA ASP A 590 7.17 -17.38 34.81
C ASP A 590 6.62 -17.72 33.40
N VAL A 591 6.56 -16.73 32.49
CA VAL A 591 5.92 -16.90 31.18
C VAL A 591 6.81 -16.57 29.99
N LYS A 592 7.92 -15.85 30.15
CA LYS A 592 8.76 -15.33 29.06
C LYS A 592 9.30 -16.41 28.09
N ASP A 593 9.42 -17.66 28.55
CA ASP A 593 9.89 -18.78 27.71
C ASP A 593 8.74 -19.38 26.87
N LYS A 594 7.49 -19.08 27.19
CA LYS A 594 6.29 -19.54 26.50
C LYS A 594 5.63 -18.47 25.67
N LEU A 595 5.68 -17.23 26.12
CA LEU A 595 4.96 -16.12 25.52
C LEU A 595 5.87 -14.89 25.38
N LYS A 596 5.92 -14.33 24.21
CA LYS A 596 6.67 -13.12 23.87
C LYS A 596 5.81 -12.19 23.03
N VAL A 597 5.94 -10.89 23.28
CA VAL A 597 5.28 -9.86 22.46
C VAL A 597 6.34 -8.89 21.94
N VAL A 598 6.33 -8.64 20.66
CA VAL A 598 7.28 -7.75 19.97
C VAL A 598 6.51 -6.72 19.16
N PHE A 599 6.85 -5.45 19.34
CA PHE A 599 6.43 -4.39 18.43
C PHE A 599 7.63 -3.98 17.57
N VAL A 600 7.53 -4.22 16.27
CA VAL A 600 8.57 -3.85 15.30
C VAL A 600 8.42 -2.39 14.94
N GLU A 601 9.41 -1.58 15.31
CA GLU A 601 9.42 -0.14 15.03
C GLU A 601 9.58 0.14 13.53
N ASN A 602 8.98 1.23 13.10
CA ASN A 602 9.15 1.78 11.76
C ASN A 602 8.89 0.76 10.63
N TYR A 603 7.81 0.01 10.74
CA TYR A 603 7.40 -0.96 9.71
C TYR A 603 7.35 -0.29 8.33
N ARG A 604 8.13 -0.81 7.39
CA ARG A 604 8.31 -0.35 6.01
C ARG A 604 8.64 -1.52 5.08
N VAL A 605 8.80 -1.29 3.78
CA VAL A 605 9.00 -2.38 2.80
C VAL A 605 10.23 -3.22 3.12
N THR A 606 11.38 -2.62 3.44
CA THR A 606 12.60 -3.36 3.81
C THR A 606 12.39 -4.29 5.01
N VAL A 607 11.64 -3.84 6.02
CA VAL A 607 11.29 -4.64 7.20
C VAL A 607 10.30 -5.73 6.83
N ALA A 608 9.32 -5.41 6.00
CA ALA A 608 8.31 -6.35 5.51
C ALA A 608 8.95 -7.53 4.75
N GLU A 609 9.97 -7.28 3.92
CA GLU A 609 10.72 -8.31 3.18
C GLU A 609 11.39 -9.35 4.11
N LYS A 610 11.68 -8.99 5.37
CA LYS A 610 12.21 -9.92 6.38
C LYS A 610 11.12 -10.62 7.19
N ILE A 611 9.99 -9.96 7.42
CA ILE A 611 8.89 -10.47 8.26
C ILE A 611 8.04 -11.50 7.50
N PHE A 612 7.63 -11.21 6.25
CA PHE A 612 6.73 -12.12 5.52
C PHE A 612 7.27 -13.54 5.35
N PRO A 613 8.56 -13.76 4.99
CA PRO A 613 9.12 -15.10 4.92
C PRO A 613 9.18 -15.84 6.26
N ALA A 614 9.31 -15.12 7.37
CA ALA A 614 9.50 -15.67 8.71
C ALA A 614 8.19 -16.02 9.44
N ALA A 615 7.05 -15.54 9.00
CA ALA A 615 5.77 -15.73 9.67
C ALA A 615 5.25 -17.17 9.55
N ASP A 616 4.70 -17.70 10.65
CA ASP A 616 3.92 -18.93 10.66
C ASP A 616 2.43 -18.65 10.50
N ILE A 617 1.94 -17.60 11.17
CA ILE A 617 0.53 -17.15 11.16
C ILE A 617 0.45 -15.73 10.64
N SER A 618 -0.50 -15.52 9.75
CA SER A 618 -0.89 -14.25 9.14
C SER A 618 -2.19 -13.76 9.77
N GLU A 619 -2.11 -12.73 10.61
CA GLU A 619 -3.26 -12.12 11.28
C GLU A 619 -4.04 -11.20 10.36
N GLN A 620 -5.23 -11.65 9.93
CA GLN A 620 -6.13 -10.96 9.00
C GLN A 620 -7.53 -10.85 9.61
N ILE A 621 -7.62 -10.22 10.77
CA ILE A 621 -8.74 -10.28 11.73
C ILE A 621 -9.64 -9.05 11.70
N SER A 622 -9.74 -8.34 10.59
CA SER A 622 -10.68 -7.22 10.43
C SER A 622 -12.12 -7.62 10.73
N THR A 623 -12.93 -6.69 11.19
CA THR A 623 -14.37 -6.91 11.27
C THR A 623 -14.90 -7.20 9.87
N ALA A 624 -15.68 -8.27 9.68
CA ALA A 624 -16.19 -8.67 8.38
C ALA A 624 -16.94 -7.53 7.68
N GLY A 625 -16.67 -7.33 6.40
CA GLY A 625 -17.24 -6.25 5.60
C GLY A 625 -16.55 -4.89 5.81
N LYS A 626 -15.33 -4.85 6.33
CA LYS A 626 -14.59 -3.59 6.58
C LYS A 626 -13.28 -3.49 5.82
N GLU A 627 -12.55 -4.58 5.57
CA GLU A 627 -11.36 -4.60 4.73
C GLU A 627 -11.75 -4.85 3.28
N ALA A 628 -11.46 -3.92 2.38
CA ALA A 628 -11.81 -4.07 0.96
C ALA A 628 -11.12 -5.28 0.30
N SER A 629 -9.85 -5.48 0.55
CA SER A 629 -9.08 -6.60 0.04
C SER A 629 -8.02 -7.07 1.04
N GLY A 630 -7.09 -6.19 1.41
CA GLY A 630 -5.79 -6.56 1.93
C GLY A 630 -4.86 -7.06 0.81
N THR A 631 -3.56 -6.90 1.03
CA THR A 631 -2.50 -7.48 0.18
C THR A 631 -1.41 -8.15 1.02
N GLY A 632 -1.31 -7.82 2.30
CA GLY A 632 -0.46 -8.51 3.25
C GLY A 632 -0.79 -10.00 3.35
N ASN A 633 -2.08 -10.34 3.39
CA ASN A 633 -2.58 -11.71 3.35
C ASN A 633 -2.02 -12.54 2.19
N MET A 634 -1.94 -11.96 0.99
CA MET A 634 -1.40 -12.62 -0.22
C MET A 634 0.11 -12.85 -0.11
N LYS A 635 0.87 -11.91 0.46
CA LYS A 635 2.32 -12.02 0.69
C LYS A 635 2.64 -13.12 1.69
N PHE A 636 1.87 -13.21 2.76
CA PHE A 636 1.97 -14.28 3.75
C PHE A 636 1.68 -15.66 3.14
N MET A 637 0.57 -15.78 2.41
CA MET A 637 0.19 -17.02 1.69
C MET A 637 1.30 -17.49 0.76
N LEU A 638 1.86 -16.58 -0.04
CA LEU A 638 2.94 -16.88 -0.99
C LEU A 638 4.23 -17.37 -0.29
N ASN A 639 4.44 -16.99 0.97
CA ASN A 639 5.55 -17.42 1.81
C ASN A 639 5.20 -18.55 2.78
N GLY A 640 4.04 -19.16 2.64
CA GLY A 640 3.62 -20.35 3.42
C GLY A 640 3.19 -20.05 4.85
N ALA A 641 2.84 -18.81 5.19
CA ALA A 641 2.14 -18.52 6.43
C ALA A 641 0.65 -18.84 6.28
N LEU A 642 0.04 -19.39 7.33
CA LEU A 642 -1.37 -19.75 7.34
C LEU A 642 -2.20 -18.56 7.81
N THR A 643 -3.32 -18.29 7.15
CA THR A 643 -4.19 -17.17 7.50
C THR A 643 -5.01 -17.50 8.74
N LEU A 644 -4.87 -16.69 9.79
CA LEU A 644 -5.85 -16.57 10.86
C LEU A 644 -6.68 -15.33 10.57
N GLY A 645 -7.93 -15.52 10.20
CA GLY A 645 -8.71 -14.38 9.71
C GLY A 645 -10.21 -14.57 9.74
N THR A 646 -10.90 -13.46 9.49
CA THR A 646 -12.33 -13.42 9.21
C THR A 646 -12.57 -13.59 7.72
N LEU A 647 -13.80 -13.98 7.35
CA LEU A 647 -14.23 -13.98 5.95
C LEU A 647 -14.53 -12.55 5.49
N ASP A 648 -13.46 -11.80 5.25
CA ASP A 648 -13.45 -10.40 4.84
C ASP A 648 -12.42 -10.15 3.73
N GLY A 649 -12.70 -9.22 2.82
CA GLY A 649 -11.81 -8.87 1.73
C GLY A 649 -11.32 -10.08 0.94
N ALA A 650 -10.04 -10.10 0.61
CA ALA A 650 -9.42 -11.20 -0.13
C ALA A 650 -9.22 -12.49 0.70
N ASN A 651 -9.46 -12.46 2.02
CA ASN A 651 -9.38 -13.68 2.83
C ASN A 651 -10.37 -14.75 2.35
N VAL A 652 -11.54 -14.33 1.84
CA VAL A 652 -12.56 -15.23 1.27
C VAL A 652 -11.98 -16.02 0.10
N GLU A 653 -11.28 -15.33 -0.80
CA GLU A 653 -10.66 -15.94 -1.97
C GLU A 653 -9.43 -16.77 -1.59
N ILE A 654 -8.64 -16.34 -0.60
CA ILE A 654 -7.50 -17.10 -0.07
C ILE A 654 -7.97 -18.44 0.50
N ALA A 655 -8.99 -18.44 1.36
CA ALA A 655 -9.56 -19.65 1.93
C ALA A 655 -10.13 -20.59 0.84
N LYS A 656 -10.74 -20.01 -0.20
CA LYS A 656 -11.26 -20.79 -1.35
C LYS A 656 -10.14 -21.43 -2.16
N GLU A 657 -9.05 -20.71 -2.46
CA GLU A 657 -7.93 -21.20 -3.26
C GLU A 657 -7.09 -22.24 -2.48
N ALA A 658 -6.77 -21.96 -1.22
CA ALA A 658 -5.97 -22.87 -0.39
C ALA A 658 -6.76 -24.09 0.11
N GLY A 659 -8.10 -23.98 0.20
CA GLY A 659 -8.97 -24.89 0.96
C GLY A 659 -9.11 -24.39 2.40
N GLU A 660 -10.34 -24.19 2.87
CA GLU A 660 -10.63 -23.58 4.19
C GLU A 660 -9.98 -24.39 5.34
N GLU A 661 -9.82 -25.71 5.17
CA GLU A 661 -9.14 -26.61 6.12
C GLU A 661 -7.64 -26.33 6.27
N ASN A 662 -7.04 -25.57 5.36
CA ASN A 662 -5.64 -25.16 5.39
C ASN A 662 -5.44 -23.74 5.96
N GLU A 663 -6.52 -23.13 6.43
CA GLU A 663 -6.56 -21.83 7.07
C GLU A 663 -7.26 -21.90 8.43
N TYR A 664 -7.25 -20.81 9.18
CA TYR A 664 -7.92 -20.67 10.47
C TYR A 664 -8.94 -19.53 10.41
N ILE A 665 -10.17 -19.87 10.01
CA ILE A 665 -11.27 -18.91 9.86
C ILE A 665 -12.08 -18.84 11.16
N PHE A 666 -12.40 -17.62 11.59
CA PHE A 666 -13.20 -17.37 12.78
C PHE A 666 -14.11 -16.15 12.61
N GLY A 667 -14.98 -15.95 13.59
CA GLY A 667 -15.76 -14.74 13.76
C GLY A 667 -17.00 -14.64 12.88
N MET A 668 -17.75 -13.58 13.11
CA MET A 668 -18.98 -13.30 12.38
C MET A 668 -18.70 -13.01 10.90
N ARG A 669 -19.63 -13.44 10.06
CA ARG A 669 -19.74 -13.01 8.66
C ARG A 669 -20.51 -11.69 8.56
N VAL A 670 -20.54 -11.09 7.39
CA VAL A 670 -21.27 -9.83 7.13
C VAL A 670 -22.75 -9.97 7.51
N GLU A 671 -23.37 -11.11 7.14
CA GLU A 671 -24.78 -11.39 7.42
C GLU A 671 -25.06 -11.54 8.93
N ASP A 672 -24.12 -12.13 9.67
CA ASP A 672 -24.23 -12.29 11.12
C ASP A 672 -24.19 -10.94 11.83
N ILE A 673 -23.29 -10.05 11.37
CA ILE A 673 -23.18 -8.68 11.87
C ILE A 673 -24.48 -7.92 11.62
N ASP A 674 -25.03 -8.00 10.41
CA ASP A 674 -26.31 -7.36 10.07
C ASP A 674 -27.45 -7.86 10.94
N ALA A 675 -27.51 -9.18 11.16
CA ALA A 675 -28.52 -9.78 12.03
C ALA A 675 -28.37 -9.32 13.49
N LEU A 676 -27.11 -9.23 13.96
CA LEU A 676 -26.82 -8.77 15.32
C LEU A 676 -27.17 -7.30 15.52
N ILE A 677 -26.85 -6.44 14.56
CA ILE A 677 -27.23 -5.02 14.59
C ILE A 677 -28.75 -4.85 14.62
N LYS A 678 -29.50 -5.59 13.79
CA LYS A 678 -30.97 -5.56 13.77
C LYS A 678 -31.58 -6.04 15.06
N LYS A 679 -30.97 -7.01 15.74
CA LYS A 679 -31.42 -7.52 17.05
C LYS A 679 -31.11 -6.55 18.20
N GLY A 680 -30.14 -5.65 18.00
CA GLY A 680 -29.61 -4.77 19.04
C GLY A 680 -28.43 -5.41 19.78
N TYR A 681 -27.19 -5.02 19.37
CA TYR A 681 -25.97 -5.48 20.03
C TYR A 681 -25.76 -4.75 21.36
N ASP A 682 -25.50 -5.51 22.42
CA ASP A 682 -25.04 -4.98 23.71
C ASP A 682 -23.70 -5.58 24.09
N PRO A 683 -22.59 -4.84 24.07
CA PRO A 683 -21.25 -5.34 24.38
C PRO A 683 -21.12 -5.86 25.83
N ARG A 684 -22.03 -5.48 26.73
CA ARG A 684 -22.10 -6.01 28.11
C ARG A 684 -22.44 -7.49 28.14
N PHE A 685 -23.07 -8.02 27.09
CA PHE A 685 -23.40 -9.45 27.05
C PHE A 685 -22.13 -10.31 26.93
N PRO A 686 -21.26 -10.20 25.91
CA PRO A 686 -20.01 -10.93 25.87
C PRO A 686 -19.08 -10.58 27.04
N TYR A 687 -19.01 -9.30 27.45
CA TYR A 687 -18.21 -8.86 28.59
C TYR A 687 -18.54 -9.64 29.88
N ASN A 688 -19.79 -9.89 30.15
CA ASN A 688 -20.22 -10.61 31.38
C ASN A 688 -20.23 -12.14 31.24
N ASN A 689 -20.36 -12.68 30.04
CA ASN A 689 -20.58 -14.09 29.80
C ASN A 689 -19.35 -14.86 29.24
N VAL A 690 -18.38 -14.16 28.66
CA VAL A 690 -17.16 -14.79 28.16
C VAL A 690 -16.13 -14.83 29.27
N SER A 691 -15.70 -16.04 29.64
CA SER A 691 -14.74 -16.23 30.72
C SER A 691 -13.41 -15.50 30.45
N GLY A 692 -12.95 -14.69 31.39
CA GLY A 692 -11.71 -13.94 31.31
C GLY A 692 -11.80 -12.61 30.55
N LEU A 693 -12.85 -12.38 29.76
CA LEU A 693 -12.97 -11.15 28.97
C LEU A 693 -13.17 -9.92 29.86
N LYS A 694 -13.97 -10.03 30.91
CA LYS A 694 -14.16 -8.97 31.90
C LYS A 694 -12.84 -8.50 32.48
N GLN A 695 -11.99 -9.40 32.91
CA GLN A 695 -10.68 -9.08 33.50
C GLN A 695 -9.75 -8.34 32.50
N VAL A 696 -9.81 -8.72 31.22
CA VAL A 696 -9.03 -8.05 30.18
C VAL A 696 -9.51 -6.62 29.94
N VAL A 697 -10.83 -6.43 29.85
CA VAL A 697 -11.43 -5.10 29.63
C VAL A 697 -11.22 -4.20 30.85
N ASP A 698 -11.45 -4.71 32.06
CA ASP A 698 -11.28 -3.97 33.31
C ASP A 698 -9.82 -3.56 33.55
N ALA A 699 -8.84 -4.33 33.05
CA ALA A 699 -7.41 -4.01 33.16
C ALA A 699 -7.04 -2.63 32.58
N LEU A 700 -7.85 -2.12 31.64
CA LEU A 700 -7.68 -0.77 31.09
C LEU A 700 -7.94 0.34 32.13
N ILE A 701 -8.69 0.05 33.21
CA ILE A 701 -9.16 1.08 34.17
C ILE A 701 -8.92 0.73 35.63
N ASP A 702 -8.52 -0.50 35.96
CA ASP A 702 -8.32 -0.97 37.32
C ASP A 702 -6.90 -0.77 37.87
N GLY A 703 -5.97 -0.27 37.03
CA GLY A 703 -4.57 -0.06 37.37
C GLY A 703 -3.63 -1.23 37.05
N SER A 704 -4.15 -2.32 36.48
CA SER A 704 -3.33 -3.45 36.01
C SER A 704 -2.44 -3.09 34.82
N LEU A 705 -2.92 -2.18 33.98
CA LEU A 705 -2.23 -1.60 32.81
C LEU A 705 -2.06 -0.09 33.01
N SER A 706 -1.02 0.49 32.39
CA SER A 706 -0.67 1.89 32.58
C SER A 706 -0.51 2.65 31.27
N ASP A 707 -1.36 3.63 31.08
CA ASP A 707 -1.23 4.61 29.99
C ASP A 707 -0.39 5.85 30.38
N LEU A 708 0.36 5.75 31.46
CA LEU A 708 1.18 6.81 32.05
C LEU A 708 0.41 8.11 32.37
N GLY A 709 -0.88 7.97 32.64
CA GLY A 709 -1.76 9.09 33.00
C GLY A 709 -2.33 9.89 31.82
N SER A 710 -2.20 9.40 30.60
CA SER A 710 -2.75 10.07 29.40
C SER A 710 -4.28 10.01 29.32
N GLY A 711 -4.92 9.07 30.02
CA GLY A 711 -6.35 8.82 29.97
C GLY A 711 -6.83 8.03 28.74
N ILE A 712 -5.91 7.60 27.88
CA ILE A 712 -6.29 6.93 26.61
C ILE A 712 -6.90 5.53 26.84
N TYR A 713 -6.49 4.81 27.89
CA TYR A 713 -7.07 3.50 28.19
C TYR A 713 -8.52 3.63 28.66
N ARG A 714 -8.85 4.69 29.37
CA ARG A 714 -10.25 4.99 29.74
C ARG A 714 -11.09 5.31 28.48
N GLU A 715 -10.51 6.01 27.50
CA GLU A 715 -11.19 6.27 26.24
C GLU A 715 -11.42 4.97 25.45
N ILE A 716 -10.42 4.06 25.36
CA ILE A 716 -10.58 2.74 24.74
C ILE A 716 -11.67 1.93 25.46
N HIS A 717 -11.67 1.93 26.80
CA HIS A 717 -12.71 1.27 27.59
C HIS A 717 -14.11 1.85 27.27
N SER A 718 -14.24 3.17 27.20
CA SER A 718 -15.51 3.84 26.86
C SER A 718 -16.00 3.50 25.45
N LEU A 719 -15.10 3.40 24.45
CA LEU A 719 -15.45 2.96 23.09
C LEU A 719 -16.08 1.54 23.08
N LEU A 720 -15.57 0.66 23.91
CA LEU A 720 -16.10 -0.71 24.03
C LEU A 720 -17.41 -0.77 24.82
N MET A 721 -17.47 -0.16 26.00
CA MET A 721 -18.54 -0.38 26.97
C MET A 721 -19.68 0.64 26.89
N GLU A 722 -19.39 1.87 26.47
CA GLU A 722 -20.37 2.98 26.48
C GLU A 722 -20.79 3.39 25.06
N ARG A 723 -19.88 3.27 24.07
CA ARG A 723 -20.12 3.66 22.68
C ARG A 723 -20.45 2.47 21.76
N GLY A 724 -20.63 1.27 22.33
CA GLY A 724 -21.24 0.12 21.67
C GLY A 724 -20.31 -0.81 20.90
N ASP A 725 -19.00 -0.78 21.14
CA ASP A 725 -18.04 -1.72 20.50
C ASP A 725 -18.27 -1.83 18.98
N GLN A 726 -18.12 -0.72 18.28
CA GLN A 726 -18.46 -0.55 16.86
C GLN A 726 -17.88 -1.63 15.94
N TYR A 727 -16.74 -2.22 16.33
CA TYR A 727 -16.05 -3.22 15.53
C TYR A 727 -16.16 -4.65 16.09
N PHE A 728 -17.08 -4.89 17.03
CA PHE A 728 -17.41 -6.19 17.59
C PHE A 728 -16.19 -6.96 18.14
N VAL A 729 -15.29 -6.23 18.78
CA VAL A 729 -14.07 -6.79 19.41
C VAL A 729 -14.44 -7.79 20.50
N LEU A 730 -15.45 -7.46 21.31
CA LEU A 730 -15.87 -8.30 22.43
C LEU A 730 -16.69 -9.50 21.95
N GLU A 731 -17.49 -9.35 20.90
CA GLU A 731 -18.35 -10.44 20.37
C GLU A 731 -17.51 -11.55 19.73
N ASP A 732 -16.51 -11.20 18.91
CA ASP A 732 -15.66 -12.18 18.23
C ASP A 732 -14.54 -12.74 19.13
N PHE A 733 -14.35 -12.24 20.35
CA PHE A 733 -13.24 -12.58 21.22
C PHE A 733 -13.14 -14.08 21.53
N GLU A 734 -14.24 -14.73 21.88
CA GLU A 734 -14.23 -16.14 22.26
C GLU A 734 -13.90 -17.05 21.08
N ASP A 735 -14.44 -16.77 19.90
CA ASP A 735 -14.18 -17.55 18.70
C ASP A 735 -12.72 -17.38 18.24
N TYR A 736 -12.20 -16.15 18.27
CA TYR A 736 -10.79 -15.87 18.02
C TYR A 736 -9.86 -16.63 18.99
N ARG A 737 -10.17 -16.56 20.30
CA ARG A 737 -9.39 -17.28 21.34
C ARG A 737 -9.38 -18.80 21.15
N LYS A 738 -10.52 -19.40 20.79
CA LYS A 738 -10.62 -20.84 20.48
C LYS A 738 -9.78 -21.22 19.28
N THR A 739 -9.81 -20.40 18.25
CA THR A 739 -9.02 -20.60 17.03
C THR A 739 -7.52 -20.50 17.32
N GLN A 740 -7.09 -19.53 18.11
CA GLN A 740 -5.71 -19.42 18.59
C GLN A 740 -5.22 -20.68 19.35
N ARG A 741 -6.08 -21.26 20.19
CA ARG A 741 -5.77 -22.51 20.89
C ARG A 741 -5.62 -23.69 19.93
N THR A 742 -6.43 -23.75 18.90
CA THR A 742 -6.35 -24.76 17.85
C THR A 742 -5.02 -24.69 17.10
N ILE A 743 -4.62 -23.47 16.70
CA ILE A 743 -3.31 -23.20 16.07
C ILE A 743 -2.18 -23.71 16.94
N ASN A 744 -2.17 -23.32 18.22
CA ASN A 744 -1.11 -23.68 19.16
C ASN A 744 -0.98 -25.21 19.33
N ARG A 745 -2.08 -25.95 19.32
CA ARG A 745 -2.11 -27.42 19.37
C ARG A 745 -1.64 -28.05 18.06
N GLU A 746 -2.12 -27.59 16.92
CA GLU A 746 -1.84 -28.18 15.61
C GLU A 746 -0.41 -27.94 15.12
N TYR A 747 0.23 -26.83 15.54
CA TYR A 747 1.63 -26.56 15.21
C TYR A 747 2.61 -27.65 15.66
N LYS A 748 2.24 -28.48 16.65
CA LYS A 748 3.07 -29.60 17.14
C LYS A 748 3.26 -30.69 16.09
N ASP A 749 2.32 -30.85 15.16
CA ASP A 749 2.44 -31.76 14.04
C ASP A 749 3.14 -31.09 12.86
N LYS A 750 4.46 -31.19 12.84
CA LYS A 750 5.35 -30.60 11.82
C LYS A 750 4.92 -30.93 10.38
N TYR A 751 4.57 -32.19 10.13
CA TYR A 751 4.27 -32.62 8.75
C TYR A 751 2.90 -32.12 8.29
N SER A 752 1.90 -32.17 9.15
CA SER A 752 0.59 -31.61 8.88
C SER A 752 0.70 -30.09 8.64
N TRP A 753 1.49 -29.40 9.46
CA TRP A 753 1.72 -27.97 9.29
C TRP A 753 2.45 -27.63 7.99
N ALA A 754 3.56 -28.34 7.69
CA ALA A 754 4.32 -28.12 6.46
C ALA A 754 3.48 -28.43 5.20
N LYS A 755 2.57 -29.39 5.26
CA LYS A 755 1.61 -29.68 4.19
C LYS A 755 0.65 -28.51 3.95
N LYS A 756 0.10 -27.92 5.03
CA LYS A 756 -0.71 -26.69 4.94
C LYS A 756 0.10 -25.53 4.33
N MET A 757 1.36 -25.33 4.77
CA MET A 757 2.25 -24.32 4.19
C MET A 757 2.41 -24.51 2.67
N LEU A 758 2.75 -25.71 2.23
CA LEU A 758 2.96 -26.02 0.82
C LEU A 758 1.66 -25.86 0.02
N LYS A 759 0.51 -26.22 0.61
CA LYS A 759 -0.81 -26.04 -0.01
C LYS A 759 -1.12 -24.55 -0.25
N ASN A 760 -0.80 -23.67 0.70
CA ASN A 760 -0.93 -22.23 0.56
C ASN A 760 -0.03 -21.69 -0.56
N ILE A 761 1.25 -22.04 -0.57
CA ILE A 761 2.19 -21.62 -1.61
C ILE A 761 1.71 -22.08 -2.99
N ALA A 762 1.34 -23.35 -3.14
CA ALA A 762 0.89 -23.93 -4.40
C ALA A 762 -0.35 -23.25 -4.99
N ASN A 763 -1.20 -22.69 -4.15
CA ASN A 763 -2.46 -22.05 -4.56
C ASN A 763 -2.45 -20.52 -4.52
N ALA A 764 -1.26 -19.89 -4.40
CA ALA A 764 -1.13 -18.45 -4.40
C ALA A 764 -1.19 -17.82 -5.82
N GLY A 765 -1.26 -18.60 -6.87
CA GLY A 765 -1.20 -18.15 -8.27
C GLY A 765 -2.21 -17.08 -8.65
N LYS A 766 -3.45 -17.16 -8.14
CA LYS A 766 -4.50 -16.16 -8.35
C LYS A 766 -4.08 -14.76 -7.89
N PHE A 767 -3.23 -14.67 -6.88
CA PHE A 767 -2.88 -13.40 -6.23
C PHE A 767 -1.63 -12.73 -6.82
N SER A 768 -1.27 -13.07 -8.06
CA SER A 768 -0.27 -12.34 -8.83
C SER A 768 -0.82 -11.01 -9.33
N SER A 769 -0.04 -9.92 -9.18
CA SER A 769 -0.34 -8.64 -9.82
C SER A 769 -0.27 -8.71 -11.34
N ASP A 770 0.45 -9.67 -11.91
CA ASP A 770 0.48 -9.91 -13.35
C ASP A 770 -0.91 -10.30 -13.87
N ARG A 771 -1.61 -11.23 -13.19
CA ARG A 771 -3.00 -11.57 -13.49
C ARG A 771 -3.91 -10.35 -13.39
N THR A 772 -3.81 -9.59 -12.29
CA THR A 772 -4.63 -8.41 -12.08
C THR A 772 -4.43 -7.39 -13.21
N ILE A 773 -3.19 -7.10 -13.58
CA ILE A 773 -2.86 -6.14 -14.64
C ILE A 773 -3.33 -6.61 -16.00
N LEU A 774 -3.23 -7.90 -16.31
CA LEU A 774 -3.78 -8.44 -17.56
C LEU A 774 -5.30 -8.25 -17.65
N GLU A 775 -6.02 -8.41 -16.54
CA GLU A 775 -7.46 -8.15 -16.48
C GLU A 775 -7.77 -6.66 -16.68
N TYR A 776 -7.03 -5.74 -16.05
CA TYR A 776 -7.16 -4.29 -16.29
C TYR A 776 -6.87 -3.94 -17.76
N ALA A 777 -5.77 -4.49 -18.31
CA ALA A 777 -5.36 -4.23 -19.69
C ALA A 777 -6.44 -4.65 -20.71
N ASN A 778 -7.05 -5.83 -20.52
CA ASN A 778 -8.01 -6.39 -21.45
C ASN A 778 -9.44 -5.84 -21.27
N GLU A 779 -9.90 -5.64 -20.03
CA GLU A 779 -11.31 -5.38 -19.73
C GLU A 779 -11.61 -3.91 -19.44
N ILE A 780 -10.60 -3.11 -19.06
CA ILE A 780 -10.77 -1.71 -18.67
C ILE A 780 -10.04 -0.78 -19.65
N TRP A 781 -8.72 -0.98 -19.83
CA TRP A 781 -7.89 -0.05 -20.60
C TRP A 781 -7.87 -0.34 -22.09
N ASN A 782 -8.10 -1.58 -22.48
CA ASN A 782 -7.96 -2.05 -23.86
C ASN A 782 -6.59 -1.68 -24.45
N ILE A 783 -5.51 -2.03 -23.72
CA ILE A 783 -4.13 -1.89 -24.17
C ILE A 783 -3.55 -3.25 -24.54
N LYS A 784 -2.56 -3.26 -25.41
CA LYS A 784 -1.89 -4.47 -25.91
C LYS A 784 -0.40 -4.42 -25.62
N GLU A 785 0.22 -5.58 -25.55
CA GLU A 785 1.66 -5.72 -25.45
C GLU A 785 2.38 -4.91 -26.54
N ALA A 786 3.43 -4.18 -26.14
CA ALA A 786 4.28 -3.38 -27.02
C ALA A 786 5.75 -3.60 -26.67
N LYS A 787 6.25 -4.77 -26.99
CA LYS A 787 7.62 -5.19 -26.74
C LYS A 787 8.63 -4.46 -27.64
N ILE A 788 9.79 -4.02 -27.11
CA ILE A 788 10.92 -3.45 -27.83
C ILE A 788 11.95 -4.52 -28.21
#